data_43d89923c9bd40b04ef76c5246e05167
#
_entry.id   43d89923c9bd40b04ef76c5246e05167
#
_cell.length_a   1.000
_cell.length_b   1.000
_cell.length_c   1.000
_cell.angle_alpha   90.00
_cell.angle_beta   90.00
_cell.angle_gamma   90.00
#
_symmetry.space_group_name_H-M   'P 1'
#
loop_
_entity.id
_entity.type
_entity.pdbx_description
1 polymer ?
#
loop_
_entity_poly.entity_id
_entity_poly.type
_entity_poly.pdbx_seq_one_letter_code
_entity_poly.pdbx_strand_id
1 'polypeptide(L)'
;MAGRPSMGGGILATREWPAWWAAVRDACDRLAPAWPLDASVAVNPYFGLRHLDFEAASLTLARVAGSTLAMPRCYYREQIASGRITRGDIAEALRAHGLPSDKDYAASLLAHDGAPPVQRLPLVSHVLQRIDPRTPWAAFCIERISQFAAAYFDIGQASWPLPWRDEPLYDAWRGFAKLDASPRTMGLKGVADLVEGLPRPPLASIAAVLKTLAVPEAHIVDYCHAALLDIGGWATRVRDTRQGCGADHGHADIEQLLAIRLAWEFIVFRAVPGPRLEAAWRTALSSLPPSPSMRMTPDAQTDAVLQAAFEFGYRRRIVADLAACVETPVHHAGQGRATVQAVFCMHNRLEVFRRAMETIAPGVQTLGFSGFCGLAFARAPFDPFMDGLRYAWPPFPGSVCEAHRHELTDIAVDRAAMAMLRAMSLTDSFARLVLLIDHGALFAHTPRGAAPERGAAAPRAGETDARMAAIWLNDPALRVRLARGGVVIPADTCFVAARYDSARDEVALFDAAPWEATHAQDLRDARAILEEAGARAREERARASVLPVAAGLEFAGHAAFIAAPRARTKGVVLDGRAFLHDYEWRRDADFRILRHIMTAPMMAAHWMNMRYYASMVDNKRFGGGNKALHNMVGGCVGVLEGVGGDLRNGLPIQALFDGGHWVHEPMRLNVFVEAPRAGIDEVLARHEIVRDVVEHEWLFLFQMDSEAGGLFLRARDGRWEQVS
;
A
#
# COMPACT_ATOMS: atom_id res chain seq x y z
N MET A 1 29.01 14.77 48.99
CA MET A 1 29.40 13.39 48.63
C MET A 1 28.23 12.48 48.96
N ALA A 2 27.51 12.06 47.97
CA ALA A 2 26.51 10.99 48.06
C ALA A 2 26.40 10.39 46.66
N GLY A 3 26.83 9.15 46.53
CA GLY A 3 26.93 8.45 45.25
C GLY A 3 25.59 8.07 44.66
N ARG A 4 25.47 8.21 43.34
CA ARG A 4 24.40 7.63 42.51
C ARG A 4 24.64 6.13 42.36
N PRO A 5 23.60 5.29 42.50
CA PRO A 5 23.72 3.88 42.15
C PRO A 5 23.68 3.73 40.63
N SER A 6 24.64 3.05 40.05
CA SER A 6 24.66 2.57 38.69
C SER A 6 23.55 1.53 38.47
N MET A 7 22.65 1.79 37.56
CA MET A 7 21.71 0.76 37.10
C MET A 7 22.45 -0.18 36.16
N GLY A 8 22.76 -1.36 36.67
CA GLY A 8 23.31 -2.47 35.90
C GLY A 8 22.32 -2.95 34.86
N GLY A 9 22.73 -3.00 33.59
CA GLY A 9 22.00 -3.65 32.51
C GLY A 9 21.89 -5.15 32.80
N GLY A 10 20.75 -5.58 33.28
CA GLY A 10 20.39 -6.98 33.38
C GLY A 10 20.14 -7.53 31.97
N ILE A 11 21.05 -8.41 31.52
CA ILE A 11 20.83 -9.30 30.38
C ILE A 11 19.56 -10.09 30.70
N LEU A 12 18.47 -9.80 29.99
CA LEU A 12 17.26 -10.62 30.00
C LEU A 12 17.66 -11.99 29.44
N ALA A 13 17.83 -12.95 30.34
CA ALA A 13 17.99 -14.35 29.99
C ALA A 13 16.83 -14.72 29.05
N THR A 14 17.15 -15.32 27.90
CA THR A 14 16.19 -15.89 26.94
C THR A 14 15.35 -16.92 27.67
N ARG A 15 14.15 -16.53 28.12
CA ARG A 15 13.12 -17.45 28.58
C ARG A 15 12.74 -18.28 27.34
N GLU A 16 12.94 -19.59 27.40
CA GLU A 16 12.35 -20.49 26.40
C GLU A 16 10.81 -20.34 26.48
N TRP A 17 10.28 -19.65 25.49
CA TRP A 17 8.83 -19.49 25.39
C TRP A 17 8.23 -20.82 24.91
N PRO A 18 7.05 -21.23 25.42
CA PRO A 18 6.36 -22.41 24.91
C PRO A 18 6.12 -22.34 23.41
N ALA A 19 6.15 -23.46 22.71
CA ALA A 19 5.98 -23.52 21.23
C ALA A 19 4.70 -22.81 20.74
N TRP A 20 3.61 -22.87 21.49
CA TRP A 20 2.36 -22.19 21.15
C TRP A 20 2.50 -20.65 21.10
N TRP A 21 3.44 -20.09 21.86
CA TRP A 21 3.70 -18.64 21.86
C TRP A 21 4.35 -18.19 20.54
N ALA A 22 5.28 -18.98 20.00
CA ALA A 22 5.86 -18.71 18.68
C ALA A 22 4.77 -18.72 17.59
N ALA A 23 3.80 -19.65 17.71
CA ALA A 23 2.65 -19.73 16.80
C ALA A 23 1.74 -18.49 16.89
N VAL A 24 1.49 -17.97 18.10
CA VAL A 24 0.72 -16.74 18.29
C VAL A 24 1.44 -15.53 17.67
N ARG A 25 2.75 -15.42 17.87
CA ARG A 25 3.55 -14.35 17.26
C ARG A 25 3.58 -14.43 15.74
N ASP A 26 3.76 -15.63 15.18
CA ASP A 26 3.68 -15.84 13.73
C ASP A 26 2.33 -15.35 13.20
N ALA A 27 1.22 -15.69 13.85
CA ALA A 27 -0.10 -15.22 13.45
C ALA A 27 -0.22 -13.66 13.49
N CYS A 28 0.34 -13.03 14.51
CA CYS A 28 0.38 -11.57 14.62
C CYS A 28 1.24 -10.94 13.52
N ASP A 29 2.36 -11.57 13.16
CA ASP A 29 3.28 -11.05 12.14
C ASP A 29 2.74 -11.18 10.71
N ARG A 30 1.78 -12.07 10.49
CA ARG A 30 1.05 -12.19 9.20
C ARG A 30 0.11 -11.04 8.90
N LEU A 31 -0.22 -10.21 9.88
CA LEU A 31 -1.01 -8.98 9.67
C LEU A 31 -0.13 -7.87 9.08
N ALA A 32 -0.70 -7.15 8.13
CA ALA A 32 -0.07 -5.95 7.60
C ALA A 32 -0.14 -4.80 8.62
N PRO A 33 0.92 -4.01 8.80
CA PRO A 33 0.80 -2.73 9.49
C PRO A 33 0.00 -1.74 8.64
N ALA A 34 -0.75 -0.85 9.28
CA ALA A 34 -1.20 0.36 8.60
C ALA A 34 0.01 1.25 8.33
N TRP A 35 0.04 1.84 7.16
CA TRP A 35 0.96 2.92 6.95
C TRP A 35 0.25 4.24 7.24
N PRO A 36 0.67 4.98 8.28
CA PRO A 36 0.11 6.28 8.57
C PRO A 36 0.59 7.26 7.51
N LEU A 37 -0.26 7.49 6.56
CA LEU A 37 -0.24 8.73 5.82
C LEU A 37 -1.05 9.69 6.70
N ASP A 38 -0.51 10.80 7.20
CA ASP A 38 -1.15 11.66 8.21
C ASP A 38 -2.57 12.14 7.86
N ALA A 39 -2.98 11.95 6.64
CA ALA A 39 -4.32 12.23 6.17
C ALA A 39 -5.06 10.99 5.64
N SER A 40 -4.40 9.84 5.46
CA SER A 40 -5.04 8.61 5.02
C SER A 40 -4.28 7.39 5.52
N VAL A 41 -5.00 6.29 5.70
CA VAL A 41 -4.41 4.99 5.97
C VAL A 41 -4.28 4.23 4.66
N ALA A 42 -3.05 3.91 4.24
CA ALA A 42 -2.79 3.01 3.15
C ALA A 42 -2.36 1.65 3.72
N VAL A 43 -2.96 0.58 3.24
CA VAL A 43 -2.67 -0.78 3.69
C VAL A 43 -2.43 -1.66 2.48
N ASN A 44 -1.28 -2.35 2.45
CA ASN A 44 -1.13 -3.57 1.68
C ASN A 44 -1.53 -4.74 2.58
N PRO A 45 -2.75 -5.27 2.48
CA PRO A 45 -3.25 -6.25 3.45
C PRO A 45 -2.52 -7.58 3.41
N TYR A 46 -1.73 -7.82 2.37
CA TYR A 46 -0.97 -9.06 2.18
C TYR A 46 0.49 -8.95 2.64
N PHE A 47 0.93 -7.77 3.06
CA PHE A 47 2.34 -7.51 3.38
C PHE A 47 2.92 -8.45 4.45
N GLY A 48 2.12 -8.85 5.42
CA GLY A 48 2.54 -9.83 6.44
C GLY A 48 2.75 -11.25 5.89
N LEU A 49 2.27 -11.54 4.67
CA LEU A 49 2.43 -12.83 3.99
C LEU A 49 3.55 -12.80 2.93
N ARG A 50 4.33 -11.71 2.81
CA ARG A 50 5.34 -11.54 1.76
C ARG A 50 6.41 -12.63 1.72
N HIS A 51 6.64 -13.30 2.85
CA HIS A 51 7.57 -14.43 2.97
C HIS A 51 7.04 -15.75 2.37
N LEU A 52 5.77 -15.76 1.95
CA LEU A 52 5.15 -16.86 1.21
C LEU A 52 5.07 -16.49 -0.26
N ASP A 53 5.23 -17.47 -1.12
CA ASP A 53 4.90 -17.29 -2.54
C ASP A 53 3.45 -16.82 -2.69
N PHE A 54 3.17 -16.04 -3.72
CA PHE A 54 1.84 -15.47 -3.98
C PHE A 54 0.73 -16.54 -3.96
N GLU A 55 0.97 -17.70 -4.55
CA GLU A 55 0.01 -18.83 -4.54
C GLU A 55 -0.14 -19.45 -3.15
N ALA A 56 0.96 -19.62 -2.42
CA ALA A 56 0.95 -20.11 -1.04
C ALA A 56 0.19 -19.17 -0.09
N ALA A 57 0.33 -17.87 -0.30
CA ALA A 57 -0.45 -16.87 0.41
C ALA A 57 -1.94 -16.95 0.08
N SER A 58 -2.30 -17.17 -1.20
CA SER A 58 -3.69 -17.41 -1.62
C SER A 58 -4.31 -18.62 -0.92
N LEU A 59 -3.58 -19.76 -0.87
CA LEU A 59 -4.01 -20.95 -0.15
C LEU A 59 -4.15 -20.72 1.36
N THR A 60 -3.27 -19.92 1.93
CA THR A 60 -3.34 -19.54 3.35
C THR A 60 -4.61 -18.74 3.61
N LEU A 61 -4.89 -17.70 2.80
CA LEU A 61 -6.10 -16.89 2.92
C LEU A 61 -7.38 -17.71 2.69
N ALA A 62 -7.36 -18.63 1.73
CA ALA A 62 -8.47 -19.56 1.51
C ALA A 62 -8.78 -20.38 2.78
N ARG A 63 -7.74 -20.89 3.42
CA ARG A 63 -7.85 -21.74 4.61
C ARG A 63 -8.30 -20.96 5.85
N VAL A 64 -7.73 -19.77 6.10
CA VAL A 64 -8.01 -19.01 7.33
C VAL A 64 -9.19 -18.07 7.22
N ALA A 65 -9.51 -17.59 6.00
CA ALA A 65 -10.51 -16.55 5.79
C ALA A 65 -11.59 -16.89 4.76
N GLY A 66 -11.44 -18.00 4.02
CA GLY A 66 -12.32 -18.29 2.89
C GLY A 66 -12.22 -17.26 1.77
N SER A 67 -11.06 -16.63 1.63
CA SER A 67 -10.74 -15.62 0.62
C SER A 67 -9.67 -16.15 -0.34
N THR A 68 -9.52 -15.54 -1.50
CA THR A 68 -8.52 -15.92 -2.50
C THR A 68 -7.85 -14.68 -3.06
N LEU A 69 -6.74 -14.87 -3.77
CA LEU A 69 -6.06 -13.80 -4.52
C LEU A 69 -6.47 -13.76 -6.00
N ALA A 70 -7.53 -14.46 -6.39
CA ALA A 70 -8.05 -14.44 -7.74
C ALA A 70 -9.44 -13.79 -7.82
N MET A 71 -9.76 -13.19 -8.96
CA MET A 71 -11.10 -12.71 -9.28
C MET A 71 -12.04 -13.89 -9.55
N PRO A 72 -13.37 -13.68 -9.48
CA PRO A 72 -14.33 -14.66 -9.97
C PRO A 72 -14.09 -15.02 -11.45
N ARG A 73 -14.31 -16.28 -11.84
CA ARG A 73 -14.02 -16.77 -13.21
C ARG A 73 -14.75 -16.00 -14.30
N CYS A 74 -15.93 -15.43 -14.00
CA CYS A 74 -16.64 -14.55 -14.94
C CYS A 74 -15.78 -13.36 -15.39
N TYR A 75 -14.98 -12.78 -14.49
CA TYR A 75 -14.05 -11.70 -14.83
C TYR A 75 -13.06 -12.15 -15.92
N TYR A 76 -12.42 -13.29 -15.75
CA TYR A 76 -11.46 -13.79 -16.75
C TYR A 76 -12.11 -14.17 -18.08
N ARG A 77 -13.35 -14.67 -18.08
CA ARG A 77 -14.13 -14.90 -19.32
C ARG A 77 -14.34 -13.60 -20.10
N GLU A 78 -14.65 -12.50 -19.40
CA GLU A 78 -14.77 -11.18 -20.03
C GLU A 78 -13.43 -10.70 -20.60
N GLN A 79 -12.30 -10.93 -19.90
CA GLN A 79 -10.97 -10.59 -20.38
C GLN A 79 -10.57 -11.42 -21.63
N ILE A 80 -10.97 -12.66 -21.69
CA ILE A 80 -10.80 -13.52 -22.87
C ILE A 80 -11.69 -13.05 -24.03
N ALA A 81 -12.95 -12.75 -23.76
CA ALA A 81 -13.89 -12.28 -24.79
C ALA A 81 -13.45 -10.94 -25.39
N SER A 82 -12.85 -10.06 -24.60
CA SER A 82 -12.30 -8.78 -25.05
C SER A 82 -10.90 -8.90 -25.71
N GLY A 83 -10.32 -10.10 -25.78
CA GLY A 83 -8.99 -10.34 -26.36
C GLY A 83 -7.81 -9.87 -25.50
N ARG A 84 -8.04 -9.49 -24.25
CA ARG A 84 -6.98 -9.12 -23.31
C ARG A 84 -6.18 -10.34 -22.84
N ILE A 85 -6.84 -11.49 -22.73
CA ILE A 85 -6.23 -12.80 -22.54
C ILE A 85 -6.35 -13.56 -23.87
N THR A 86 -5.25 -13.94 -24.45
CA THR A 86 -5.20 -14.75 -25.65
C THR A 86 -5.04 -16.25 -25.33
N ARG A 87 -5.26 -17.09 -26.33
CA ARG A 87 -4.95 -18.52 -26.20
C ARG A 87 -3.48 -18.80 -25.90
N GLY A 88 -2.59 -17.94 -26.43
CA GLY A 88 -1.14 -18.03 -26.15
C GLY A 88 -0.84 -17.77 -24.68
N ASP A 89 -1.46 -16.74 -24.10
CA ASP A 89 -1.29 -16.40 -22.67
C ASP A 89 -1.79 -17.53 -21.75
N ILE A 90 -2.90 -18.19 -22.10
CA ILE A 90 -3.41 -19.37 -21.36
C ILE A 90 -2.43 -20.54 -21.48
N ALA A 91 -1.94 -20.83 -22.70
CA ALA A 91 -0.98 -21.94 -22.90
C ALA A 91 0.35 -21.69 -22.16
N GLU A 92 0.80 -20.43 -22.07
CA GLU A 92 1.98 -20.06 -21.31
C GLU A 92 1.74 -20.24 -19.80
N ALA A 93 0.59 -19.81 -19.30
CA ALA A 93 0.22 -19.98 -17.89
C ALA A 93 0.11 -21.46 -17.51
N LEU A 94 -0.47 -22.31 -18.36
CA LEU A 94 -0.53 -23.75 -18.14
C LEU A 94 0.87 -24.38 -18.07
N ARG A 95 1.77 -23.99 -18.98
CA ARG A 95 3.17 -24.46 -18.94
C ARG A 95 3.91 -24.01 -17.68
N ALA A 96 3.71 -22.77 -17.25
CA ALA A 96 4.31 -22.25 -16.04
C ALA A 96 3.85 -23.02 -14.78
N HIS A 97 2.63 -23.57 -14.81
CA HIS A 97 2.10 -24.41 -13.72
C HIS A 97 2.31 -25.91 -13.93
N GLY A 98 3.08 -26.33 -14.95
CA GLY A 98 3.33 -27.74 -15.24
C GLY A 98 2.11 -28.53 -15.70
N LEU A 99 1.11 -27.87 -16.30
CA LEU A 99 -0.14 -28.47 -16.74
C LEU A 99 -0.18 -28.69 -18.26
N PRO A 100 -1.00 -29.63 -18.74
CA PRO A 100 -1.21 -29.82 -20.16
C PRO A 100 -1.71 -28.53 -20.84
N SER A 101 -1.12 -28.16 -21.96
CA SER A 101 -1.47 -26.94 -22.70
C SER A 101 -2.32 -27.20 -23.95
N ASP A 102 -3.04 -28.35 -23.99
CA ASP A 102 -3.94 -28.67 -25.10
C ASP A 102 -5.24 -27.81 -25.04
N LYS A 103 -5.95 -27.78 -26.20
CA LYS A 103 -7.13 -26.94 -26.38
C LYS A 103 -8.31 -27.38 -25.50
N ASP A 104 -8.45 -28.66 -25.26
CA ASP A 104 -9.59 -29.21 -24.54
C ASP A 104 -9.43 -28.93 -23.04
N TYR A 105 -8.22 -29.04 -22.51
CA TYR A 105 -7.93 -28.66 -21.13
C TYR A 105 -8.12 -27.16 -20.90
N ALA A 106 -7.62 -26.31 -21.81
CA ALA A 106 -7.81 -24.87 -21.73
C ALA A 106 -9.30 -24.46 -21.74
N ALA A 107 -10.13 -25.15 -22.54
CA ALA A 107 -11.57 -24.93 -22.56
C ALA A 107 -12.25 -25.37 -21.25
N SER A 108 -11.78 -26.48 -20.65
CA SER A 108 -12.34 -27.03 -19.41
C SER A 108 -12.16 -26.10 -18.21
N LEU A 109 -11.09 -25.28 -18.16
CA LEU A 109 -10.85 -24.30 -17.09
C LEU A 109 -11.98 -23.29 -16.93
N LEU A 110 -12.69 -22.98 -18.02
CA LEU A 110 -13.74 -21.97 -18.05
C LEU A 110 -15.15 -22.55 -18.02
N ALA A 111 -15.27 -23.87 -18.03
CA ALA A 111 -16.57 -24.55 -18.13
C ALA A 111 -17.45 -24.35 -16.89
N HIS A 112 -16.84 -24.11 -15.74
CA HIS A 112 -17.55 -23.99 -14.47
C HIS A 112 -17.08 -22.77 -13.68
N ASP A 113 -18.00 -22.22 -12.88
CA ASP A 113 -17.66 -21.21 -11.86
C ASP A 113 -17.05 -21.90 -10.67
N GLY A 114 -15.87 -22.03 -10.38
CA GLY A 114 -15.27 -22.81 -9.28
C GLY A 114 -16.01 -22.65 -7.94
N ALA A 115 -15.87 -23.61 -7.09
CA ALA A 115 -16.42 -23.53 -5.75
C ALA A 115 -15.70 -22.44 -4.94
N PRO A 116 -16.42 -21.58 -4.19
CA PRO A 116 -15.77 -20.58 -3.34
C PRO A 116 -14.90 -21.29 -2.28
N PRO A 117 -13.74 -20.72 -1.92
CA PRO A 117 -12.89 -21.30 -0.90
C PRO A 117 -13.61 -21.32 0.45
N VAL A 118 -13.42 -22.38 1.20
CA VAL A 118 -14.05 -22.58 2.51
C VAL A 118 -13.01 -22.48 3.61
N GLN A 119 -13.28 -21.63 4.58
CA GLN A 119 -12.47 -21.52 5.79
C GLN A 119 -12.45 -22.88 6.52
N ARG A 120 -11.26 -23.44 6.71
CA ARG A 120 -11.11 -24.80 7.26
C ARG A 120 -11.41 -24.86 8.75
N LEU A 121 -10.91 -23.90 9.51
CA LEU A 121 -11.22 -23.75 10.93
C LEU A 121 -11.90 -22.40 11.15
N PRO A 122 -13.25 -22.37 11.14
CA PRO A 122 -13.99 -21.14 11.40
C PRO A 122 -13.88 -20.77 12.89
N LEU A 123 -14.12 -19.49 13.18
CA LEU A 123 -14.25 -19.04 14.55
C LEU A 123 -15.53 -19.58 15.20
N VAL A 124 -15.58 -19.67 16.53
CA VAL A 124 -16.77 -20.14 17.28
C VAL A 124 -18.01 -19.28 16.94
N SER A 125 -17.84 -17.97 16.87
CA SER A 125 -18.90 -17.02 16.45
C SER A 125 -19.44 -17.34 15.04
N HIS A 126 -18.60 -17.78 14.10
CA HIS A 126 -19.00 -18.20 12.76
C HIS A 126 -19.72 -19.55 12.80
N VAL A 127 -19.32 -20.48 13.67
CA VAL A 127 -20.02 -21.74 13.86
C VAL A 127 -21.43 -21.48 14.42
N LEU A 128 -21.54 -20.61 15.44
CA LEU A 128 -22.82 -20.22 15.99
C LEU A 128 -23.72 -19.54 14.95
N GLN A 129 -23.18 -18.64 14.13
CA GLN A 129 -23.90 -17.99 13.03
C GLN A 129 -24.52 -19.00 12.06
N ARG A 130 -23.86 -20.13 11.80
CA ARG A 130 -24.40 -21.21 10.95
C ARG A 130 -25.52 -21.99 11.62
N ILE A 131 -25.46 -22.14 12.97
CA ILE A 131 -26.50 -22.82 13.76
C ILE A 131 -27.74 -21.93 13.92
N ASP A 132 -27.51 -20.63 14.08
CA ASP A 132 -28.55 -19.62 14.24
C ASP A 132 -28.32 -18.49 13.21
N PRO A 133 -28.76 -18.68 11.95
CA PRO A 133 -28.53 -17.70 10.88
C PRO A 133 -29.39 -16.43 11.01
N ARG A 134 -30.35 -16.40 11.94
CA ARG A 134 -31.21 -15.23 12.17
C ARG A 134 -30.52 -14.17 13.04
N THR A 135 -29.54 -14.59 13.86
CA THR A 135 -28.81 -13.70 14.77
C THR A 135 -27.40 -13.46 14.21
N PRO A 136 -26.98 -12.21 14.00
CA PRO A 136 -25.70 -11.88 13.37
C PRO A 136 -24.52 -12.01 14.35
N TRP A 137 -24.25 -13.20 14.87
CA TRP A 137 -23.27 -13.45 15.94
C TRP A 137 -21.85 -12.99 15.62
N ALA A 138 -21.37 -13.28 14.42
CA ALA A 138 -20.04 -12.86 14.01
C ALA A 138 -19.93 -11.32 13.93
N ALA A 139 -20.92 -10.70 13.27
CA ALA A 139 -20.97 -9.23 13.18
C ALA A 139 -21.13 -8.57 14.57
N PHE A 140 -21.90 -9.17 15.48
CA PHE A 140 -22.03 -8.68 16.84
C PHE A 140 -20.68 -8.64 17.58
N CYS A 141 -19.87 -9.70 17.48
CA CYS A 141 -18.55 -9.73 18.12
C CYS A 141 -17.63 -8.62 17.55
N ILE A 142 -17.63 -8.46 16.24
CA ILE A 142 -16.85 -7.40 15.56
C ILE A 142 -17.32 -6.03 16.02
N GLU A 143 -18.62 -5.79 16.04
CA GLU A 143 -19.21 -4.52 16.47
C GLU A 143 -18.85 -4.16 17.92
N ARG A 144 -18.85 -5.13 18.85
CA ARG A 144 -18.44 -4.86 20.25
C ARG A 144 -16.98 -4.45 20.35
N ILE A 145 -16.10 -5.11 19.60
CA ILE A 145 -14.69 -4.75 19.54
C ILE A 145 -14.52 -3.37 18.89
N SER A 146 -15.24 -3.13 17.81
CA SER A 146 -15.16 -1.87 17.04
C SER A 146 -15.62 -0.67 17.87
N GLN A 147 -16.72 -0.79 18.60
CA GLN A 147 -17.22 0.28 19.48
C GLN A 147 -16.26 0.57 20.62
N PHE A 148 -15.70 -0.47 21.24
CA PHE A 148 -14.67 -0.29 22.27
C PHE A 148 -13.43 0.40 21.68
N ALA A 149 -12.89 -0.11 20.57
CA ALA A 149 -11.69 0.44 19.94
C ALA A 149 -11.89 1.88 19.46
N ALA A 150 -13.06 2.19 18.89
CA ALA A 150 -13.41 3.55 18.50
C ALA A 150 -13.41 4.52 19.70
N ALA A 151 -13.92 4.09 20.84
CA ALA A 151 -13.91 4.89 22.07
C ALA A 151 -12.51 5.00 22.70
N TYR A 152 -11.71 3.92 22.63
CA TYR A 152 -10.35 3.89 23.18
C TYR A 152 -9.39 4.79 22.39
N PHE A 153 -9.45 4.73 21.06
CA PHE A 153 -8.60 5.51 20.16
C PHE A 153 -9.18 6.90 19.81
N ASP A 154 -10.29 7.31 20.41
CA ASP A 154 -10.92 8.59 20.09
C ASP A 154 -9.99 9.78 20.36
N ILE A 155 -9.92 10.72 19.43
CA ILE A 155 -9.11 11.94 19.52
C ILE A 155 -10.06 13.15 19.61
N GLY A 156 -10.73 13.28 20.77
CA GLY A 156 -11.54 14.44 21.10
C GLY A 156 -12.83 14.60 20.26
N GLN A 157 -13.34 13.53 19.66
CA GLN A 157 -14.64 13.54 18.98
C GLN A 157 -15.79 13.30 19.97
N ALA A 158 -15.57 12.43 20.93
CA ALA A 158 -16.56 12.14 21.98
C ALA A 158 -16.52 13.20 23.09
N SER A 159 -17.70 13.69 23.52
CA SER A 159 -17.83 14.59 24.66
C SER A 159 -17.44 13.93 25.98
N TRP A 160 -17.55 12.61 26.07
CA TRP A 160 -17.24 11.80 27.24
C TRP A 160 -16.19 10.76 26.88
N PRO A 161 -14.92 10.97 27.28
CA PRO A 161 -13.86 10.01 27.00
C PRO A 161 -14.08 8.70 27.78
N LEU A 162 -13.55 7.60 27.24
CA LEU A 162 -13.56 6.31 27.90
C LEU A 162 -12.79 6.40 29.25
N PRO A 163 -13.37 5.99 30.39
CA PRO A 163 -12.71 6.12 31.70
C PRO A 163 -11.36 5.42 31.81
N TRP A 164 -11.13 4.34 31.05
CA TRP A 164 -9.91 3.52 31.05
C TRP A 164 -8.99 3.82 29.90
N ARG A 165 -9.10 4.97 29.27
CA ARG A 165 -8.34 5.31 28.07
C ARG A 165 -6.82 5.26 28.26
N ASP A 166 -6.36 5.54 29.48
CA ASP A 166 -4.94 5.57 29.84
C ASP A 166 -4.40 4.21 30.31
N GLU A 167 -5.26 3.19 30.39
CA GLU A 167 -4.86 1.83 30.74
C GLU A 167 -4.42 1.04 29.48
N PRO A 168 -3.64 -0.07 29.64
CA PRO A 168 -3.37 -1.00 28.56
C PRO A 168 -4.67 -1.48 27.88
N LEU A 169 -4.62 -1.65 26.54
CA LEU A 169 -5.82 -1.93 25.72
C LEU A 169 -6.68 -3.09 26.28
N TYR A 170 -6.05 -4.18 26.72
CA TYR A 170 -6.76 -5.33 27.24
C TYR A 170 -7.41 -5.05 28.62
N ASP A 171 -6.74 -4.32 29.49
CA ASP A 171 -7.31 -3.94 30.80
C ASP A 171 -8.45 -2.93 30.63
N ALA A 172 -8.30 -1.95 29.75
CA ALA A 172 -9.35 -1.02 29.38
C ALA A 172 -10.58 -1.74 28.81
N TRP A 173 -10.37 -2.74 27.92
CA TRP A 173 -11.45 -3.56 27.41
C TRP A 173 -12.17 -4.36 28.52
N ARG A 174 -11.44 -4.92 29.47
CA ARG A 174 -12.03 -5.65 30.61
C ARG A 174 -12.95 -4.74 31.42
N GLY A 175 -12.54 -3.49 31.65
CA GLY A 175 -13.38 -2.48 32.31
C GLY A 175 -14.66 -2.19 31.52
N PHE A 176 -14.53 -1.95 30.22
CA PHE A 176 -15.67 -1.68 29.34
C PHE A 176 -16.63 -2.87 29.22
N ALA A 177 -16.10 -4.08 28.93
CA ALA A 177 -16.92 -5.26 28.70
C ALA A 177 -17.78 -5.70 29.88
N LYS A 178 -17.35 -5.42 31.10
CA LYS A 178 -18.15 -5.70 32.31
C LYS A 178 -19.38 -4.83 32.42
N LEU A 179 -19.36 -3.62 31.87
CA LEU A 179 -20.45 -2.66 31.90
C LEU A 179 -21.31 -2.67 30.64
N ASP A 180 -20.86 -3.34 29.56
CA ASP A 180 -21.60 -3.42 28.32
C ASP A 180 -22.90 -4.24 28.49
N ALA A 181 -24.04 -3.59 28.33
CA ALA A 181 -25.35 -4.22 28.40
C ALA A 181 -25.76 -4.96 27.11
N SER A 182 -25.08 -4.71 26.00
CA SER A 182 -25.45 -5.25 24.69
C SER A 182 -25.44 -6.79 24.63
N PRO A 183 -24.49 -7.50 25.26
CA PRO A 183 -24.49 -8.96 25.30
C PRO A 183 -25.75 -9.53 25.96
N ARG A 184 -26.24 -8.87 27.01
CA ARG A 184 -27.47 -9.29 27.68
C ARG A 184 -28.69 -9.12 26.79
N THR A 185 -28.73 -8.07 25.99
CA THR A 185 -29.78 -7.85 24.98
C THR A 185 -29.78 -8.94 23.93
N MET A 186 -28.61 -9.45 23.56
CA MET A 186 -28.42 -10.59 22.66
C MET A 186 -28.67 -11.96 23.33
N GLY A 187 -29.03 -11.98 24.60
CA GLY A 187 -29.30 -13.23 25.34
C GLY A 187 -28.06 -13.88 25.98
N LEU A 188 -26.88 -13.27 25.88
CA LEU A 188 -25.67 -13.75 26.57
C LEU A 188 -25.73 -13.35 28.05
N LYS A 189 -25.68 -14.32 28.95
CA LYS A 189 -25.74 -14.10 30.41
C LYS A 189 -24.35 -14.31 31.03
N GLY A 190 -24.11 -13.62 32.17
CA GLY A 190 -22.90 -13.79 32.98
C GLY A 190 -21.63 -13.30 32.30
N VAL A 191 -21.70 -12.41 31.33
CA VAL A 191 -20.52 -11.94 30.56
C VAL A 191 -19.51 -11.24 31.47
N ALA A 192 -19.98 -10.44 32.46
CA ALA A 192 -19.07 -9.77 33.38
C ALA A 192 -18.25 -10.79 34.20
N ASP A 193 -18.89 -11.87 34.69
CA ASP A 193 -18.22 -12.92 35.43
C ASP A 193 -17.22 -13.72 34.56
N LEU A 194 -17.60 -13.98 33.29
CA LEU A 194 -16.70 -14.62 32.32
C LEU A 194 -15.47 -13.77 32.06
N VAL A 195 -15.62 -12.45 31.88
CA VAL A 195 -14.51 -11.51 31.69
C VAL A 195 -13.64 -11.43 32.95
N GLU A 196 -14.23 -11.42 34.15
CA GLU A 196 -13.47 -11.42 35.39
C GLU A 196 -12.67 -12.71 35.58
N GLY A 197 -13.22 -13.84 35.16
CA GLY A 197 -12.56 -15.15 35.23
C GLY A 197 -11.39 -15.33 34.23
N LEU A 198 -11.25 -14.46 33.24
CA LEU A 198 -10.11 -14.51 32.33
C LEU A 198 -8.82 -14.00 32.97
N PRO A 199 -7.66 -14.61 32.75
CA PRO A 199 -6.39 -14.11 33.25
C PRO A 199 -6.13 -12.65 32.83
N ARG A 200 -5.57 -11.84 33.75
CA ARG A 200 -5.21 -10.44 33.45
C ARG A 200 -4.09 -10.28 32.45
N PRO A 201 -2.98 -11.07 32.50
CA PRO A 201 -1.98 -11.00 31.43
C PRO A 201 -2.58 -11.45 30.10
N PRO A 202 -2.48 -10.62 29.01
CA PRO A 202 -3.09 -10.94 27.70
C PRO A 202 -2.70 -12.32 27.17
N LEU A 203 -1.41 -12.67 27.29
CA LEU A 203 -0.90 -13.97 26.84
C LEU A 203 -1.46 -15.15 27.60
N ALA A 204 -1.61 -14.99 28.92
CA ALA A 204 -2.22 -16.04 29.74
C ALA A 204 -3.72 -16.20 29.40
N SER A 205 -4.39 -15.11 29.04
CA SER A 205 -5.78 -15.12 28.55
C SER A 205 -5.87 -15.86 27.20
N ILE A 206 -5.00 -15.54 26.23
CA ILE A 206 -4.92 -16.25 24.95
C ILE A 206 -4.75 -17.75 25.18
N ALA A 207 -3.78 -18.17 26.02
CA ALA A 207 -3.54 -19.58 26.32
C ALA A 207 -4.76 -20.27 26.96
N ALA A 208 -5.42 -19.60 27.92
CA ALA A 208 -6.61 -20.12 28.60
C ALA A 208 -7.78 -20.32 27.61
N VAL A 209 -7.99 -19.39 26.70
CA VAL A 209 -9.03 -19.47 25.68
C VAL A 209 -8.72 -20.59 24.67
N LEU A 210 -7.53 -20.64 24.11
CA LEU A 210 -7.14 -21.69 23.15
C LEU A 210 -7.29 -23.08 23.75
N LYS A 211 -6.89 -23.24 25.04
CA LYS A 211 -7.08 -24.49 25.80
C LYS A 211 -8.56 -24.82 25.99
N THR A 212 -9.39 -23.85 26.36
CA THR A 212 -10.84 -24.04 26.59
C THR A 212 -11.56 -24.44 25.30
N LEU A 213 -11.18 -23.83 24.18
CA LEU A 213 -11.71 -24.14 22.85
C LEU A 213 -11.11 -25.41 22.26
N ALA A 214 -10.12 -26.03 22.92
CA ALA A 214 -9.38 -27.20 22.46
C ALA A 214 -8.82 -27.06 21.04
N VAL A 215 -8.33 -25.87 20.68
CA VAL A 215 -7.71 -25.63 19.38
C VAL A 215 -6.44 -26.47 19.28
N PRO A 216 -6.29 -27.36 18.26
CA PRO A 216 -5.10 -28.18 18.12
C PRO A 216 -3.84 -27.32 17.91
N GLU A 217 -2.72 -27.72 18.49
CA GLU A 217 -1.47 -26.94 18.44
C GLU A 217 -1.03 -26.61 17.01
N ALA A 218 -1.13 -27.57 16.09
CA ALA A 218 -0.81 -27.37 14.68
C ALA A 218 -1.67 -26.32 13.97
N HIS A 219 -2.81 -25.93 14.54
CA HIS A 219 -3.76 -24.99 13.97
C HIS A 219 -3.83 -23.65 14.72
N ILE A 220 -2.99 -23.42 15.73
CA ILE A 220 -2.99 -22.17 16.52
C ILE A 220 -2.68 -20.95 15.62
N VAL A 221 -1.70 -21.07 14.73
CA VAL A 221 -1.36 -19.98 13.79
C VAL A 221 -2.57 -19.61 12.95
N ASP A 222 -3.20 -20.59 12.33
CA ASP A 222 -4.36 -20.36 11.44
C ASP A 222 -5.55 -19.79 12.21
N TYR A 223 -5.81 -20.27 13.42
CA TYR A 223 -6.93 -19.80 14.24
C TYR A 223 -6.72 -18.34 14.71
N CYS A 224 -5.55 -18.03 15.23
CA CYS A 224 -5.22 -16.67 15.64
C CYS A 224 -5.16 -15.69 14.46
N HIS A 225 -4.62 -16.13 13.33
CA HIS A 225 -4.61 -15.33 12.09
C HIS A 225 -6.04 -15.07 11.59
N ALA A 226 -6.92 -16.10 11.57
CA ALA A 226 -8.33 -15.94 11.23
C ALA A 226 -9.04 -14.95 12.17
N ALA A 227 -8.78 -15.03 13.47
CA ALA A 227 -9.35 -14.13 14.48
C ALA A 227 -8.92 -12.66 14.25
N LEU A 228 -7.65 -12.43 13.92
CA LEU A 228 -7.13 -11.11 13.61
C LEU A 228 -7.62 -10.57 12.26
N LEU A 229 -7.73 -11.42 11.22
CA LEU A 229 -8.28 -11.02 9.92
C LEU A 229 -9.78 -10.66 10.00
N ASP A 230 -10.51 -11.21 10.94
CA ASP A 230 -11.93 -10.91 11.14
C ASP A 230 -12.16 -9.48 11.66
N ILE A 231 -11.14 -8.90 12.30
CA ILE A 231 -11.06 -7.49 12.73
C ILE A 231 -9.84 -6.80 12.11
N GLY A 232 -9.57 -7.10 10.83
CA GLY A 232 -8.34 -6.74 10.13
C GLY A 232 -8.05 -5.25 10.13
N GLY A 233 -9.04 -4.40 10.05
CA GLY A 233 -8.90 -2.95 10.10
C GLY A 233 -8.35 -2.46 11.43
N TRP A 234 -8.92 -2.93 12.54
CA TRP A 234 -8.42 -2.61 13.89
C TRP A 234 -7.07 -3.25 14.18
N ALA A 235 -6.86 -4.50 13.73
CA ALA A 235 -5.58 -5.18 13.88
C ALA A 235 -4.45 -4.41 13.17
N THR A 236 -4.69 -3.96 11.97
CA THR A 236 -3.78 -3.11 11.20
C THR A 236 -3.48 -1.79 11.92
N ARG A 237 -4.53 -1.14 12.47
CA ARG A 237 -4.39 0.10 13.23
C ARG A 237 -3.55 -0.07 14.49
N VAL A 238 -3.76 -1.15 15.23
CA VAL A 238 -3.01 -1.44 16.47
C VAL A 238 -1.54 -1.74 16.17
N ARG A 239 -1.23 -2.39 15.05
CA ARG A 239 0.18 -2.59 14.65
C ARG A 239 0.91 -1.30 14.33
N ASP A 240 0.20 -0.27 13.89
CA ASP A 240 0.76 1.04 13.54
C ASP A 240 1.15 1.88 14.76
N THR A 241 0.52 1.69 15.92
CA THR A 241 0.75 2.51 17.12
C THR A 241 2.18 2.48 17.66
N ARG A 242 3.02 1.55 17.23
CA ARG A 242 4.46 1.52 17.56
C ARG A 242 5.27 2.65 16.91
N GLN A 243 4.71 3.42 15.97
CA GLN A 243 5.46 4.38 15.15
C GLN A 243 5.08 5.86 15.33
N GLY A 244 4.51 6.23 16.46
CA GLY A 244 4.58 7.63 16.92
C GLY A 244 3.66 8.64 16.23
N CYS A 245 2.42 8.31 15.94
CA CYS A 245 1.38 9.33 15.79
C CYS A 245 0.86 9.76 17.16
N GLY A 246 1.51 10.69 17.77
CA GLY A 246 1.07 11.77 18.65
C GLY A 246 0.02 11.55 19.75
N ALA A 247 -0.39 10.34 20.07
CA ALA A 247 -1.20 10.06 21.23
C ALA A 247 -0.50 8.97 22.07
N ASP A 248 -0.35 9.26 23.32
CA ASP A 248 0.33 8.49 24.36
C ASP A 248 -0.35 7.13 24.69
N HIS A 249 -0.63 6.33 23.66
CA HIS A 249 -1.20 4.99 23.82
C HIS A 249 -0.12 3.89 23.72
N GLY A 250 1.04 4.11 24.32
CA GLY A 250 2.20 3.21 24.31
C GLY A 250 2.00 1.79 24.87
N HIS A 251 0.76 1.39 25.12
CA HIS A 251 0.40 0.10 25.69
C HIS A 251 -0.50 -0.76 24.80
N ALA A 252 -0.96 -0.25 23.65
CA ALA A 252 -1.79 -1.01 22.74
C ALA A 252 -0.89 -1.81 21.79
N ASP A 253 -0.88 -3.11 21.92
CA ASP A 253 -0.19 -4.04 21.04
C ASP A 253 -1.15 -5.07 20.44
N ILE A 254 -0.70 -5.73 19.39
CA ILE A 254 -1.52 -6.66 18.64
C ILE A 254 -1.90 -7.91 19.44
N GLU A 255 -1.07 -8.32 20.40
CA GLU A 255 -1.37 -9.46 21.27
C GLU A 255 -2.54 -9.12 22.24
N GLN A 256 -2.63 -7.86 22.71
CA GLN A 256 -3.76 -7.41 23.53
C GLN A 256 -5.05 -7.42 22.71
N LEU A 257 -5.01 -6.96 21.47
CA LEU A 257 -6.18 -7.02 20.58
C LEU A 257 -6.59 -8.46 20.26
N LEU A 258 -5.63 -9.35 20.02
CA LEU A 258 -5.89 -10.78 19.86
C LEU A 258 -6.54 -11.38 21.11
N ALA A 259 -6.05 -11.03 22.31
CA ALA A 259 -6.66 -11.47 23.56
C ALA A 259 -8.12 -11.02 23.66
N ILE A 260 -8.44 -9.79 23.28
CA ILE A 260 -9.81 -9.27 23.21
C ILE A 260 -10.66 -10.06 22.22
N ARG A 261 -10.14 -10.28 21.00
CA ARG A 261 -10.89 -11.02 19.97
C ARG A 261 -11.17 -12.46 20.39
N LEU A 262 -10.19 -13.13 20.97
CA LEU A 262 -10.34 -14.50 21.47
C LEU A 262 -11.24 -14.56 22.74
N ALA A 263 -11.22 -13.54 23.59
CA ALA A 263 -12.13 -13.45 24.72
C ALA A 263 -13.60 -13.42 24.28
N TRP A 264 -13.92 -12.77 23.16
CA TRP A 264 -15.27 -12.83 22.58
C TRP A 264 -15.63 -14.22 22.07
N GLU A 265 -14.69 -14.96 21.49
CA GLU A 265 -14.92 -16.37 21.12
C GLU A 265 -15.22 -17.24 22.35
N PHE A 266 -14.47 -17.02 23.45
CA PHE A 266 -14.70 -17.68 24.73
C PHE A 266 -16.05 -17.33 25.34
N ILE A 267 -16.44 -16.02 25.33
CA ILE A 267 -17.71 -15.55 25.85
C ILE A 267 -18.87 -16.20 25.09
N VAL A 268 -18.85 -16.18 23.77
CA VAL A 268 -19.86 -16.82 22.92
C VAL A 268 -19.93 -18.32 23.22
N PHE A 269 -18.79 -18.99 23.32
CA PHE A 269 -18.73 -20.44 23.58
C PHE A 269 -19.33 -20.82 24.94
N ARG A 270 -19.15 -19.97 25.98
CA ARG A 270 -19.57 -20.25 27.36
C ARG A 270 -20.96 -19.69 27.71
N ALA A 271 -21.35 -18.56 27.12
CA ALA A 271 -22.60 -17.88 27.47
C ALA A 271 -23.82 -18.33 26.67
N VAL A 272 -23.60 -18.95 25.48
CA VAL A 272 -24.70 -19.50 24.69
C VAL A 272 -25.16 -20.82 25.29
N PRO A 273 -26.46 -20.92 25.68
CA PRO A 273 -26.94 -22.10 26.38
C PRO A 273 -27.14 -23.30 25.43
N GLY A 274 -26.85 -24.50 25.98
CA GLY A 274 -27.15 -25.78 25.34
C GLY A 274 -26.01 -26.41 24.58
N PRO A 275 -26.13 -27.72 24.26
CA PRO A 275 -25.02 -28.54 23.73
C PRO A 275 -24.76 -28.39 22.22
N ARG A 276 -25.64 -27.67 21.51
CA ARG A 276 -25.57 -27.59 20.03
C ARG A 276 -24.27 -26.92 19.53
N LEU A 277 -23.86 -25.82 20.15
CA LEU A 277 -22.65 -25.12 19.76
C LEU A 277 -21.41 -25.96 20.07
N GLU A 278 -21.33 -26.57 21.26
CA GLU A 278 -20.21 -27.44 21.62
C GLU A 278 -20.08 -28.66 20.69
N ALA A 279 -21.22 -29.26 20.32
CA ALA A 279 -21.24 -30.37 19.38
C ALA A 279 -20.76 -29.98 17.98
N ALA A 280 -21.27 -28.85 17.47
CA ALA A 280 -20.86 -28.32 16.15
C ALA A 280 -19.38 -27.89 16.15
N TRP A 281 -18.91 -27.26 17.22
CA TRP A 281 -17.51 -26.90 17.38
C TRP A 281 -16.61 -28.12 17.40
N ARG A 282 -16.95 -29.15 18.18
CA ARG A 282 -16.25 -30.43 18.22
C ARG A 282 -16.19 -31.11 16.84
N THR A 283 -17.30 -31.07 16.09
CA THR A 283 -17.35 -31.56 14.72
C THR A 283 -16.40 -30.79 13.80
N ALA A 284 -16.36 -29.45 13.93
CA ALA A 284 -15.44 -28.63 13.17
C ALA A 284 -13.97 -28.98 13.46
N LEU A 285 -13.61 -29.17 14.72
CA LEU A 285 -12.26 -29.58 15.12
C LEU A 285 -11.90 -30.97 14.60
N SER A 286 -12.83 -31.96 14.69
CA SER A 286 -12.58 -33.33 14.26
C SER A 286 -12.43 -33.49 12.74
N SER A 287 -12.91 -32.49 11.98
CA SER A 287 -12.76 -32.47 10.51
C SER A 287 -11.42 -31.91 10.04
N LEU A 288 -10.60 -31.39 10.94
CA LEU A 288 -9.30 -30.84 10.59
C LEU A 288 -8.28 -31.94 10.24
N PRO A 289 -7.40 -31.70 9.25
CA PRO A 289 -6.26 -32.55 9.02
C PRO A 289 -5.26 -32.46 10.19
N PRO A 290 -4.35 -33.43 10.37
CA PRO A 290 -3.34 -33.39 11.44
C PRO A 290 -2.48 -32.10 11.44
N SER A 291 -2.24 -31.54 10.24
CA SER A 291 -1.56 -30.24 10.05
C SER A 291 -2.18 -29.46 8.90
N PRO A 292 -2.05 -28.12 8.88
CA PRO A 292 -2.51 -27.29 7.77
C PRO A 292 -1.91 -27.74 6.44
N SER A 293 -2.76 -27.94 5.43
CA SER A 293 -2.31 -28.37 4.10
C SER A 293 -2.11 -27.17 3.18
N MET A 294 -0.98 -27.16 2.47
CA MET A 294 -0.67 -26.21 1.40
C MET A 294 -0.91 -26.82 0.00
N ARG A 295 -1.61 -27.97 -0.07
CA ARG A 295 -1.92 -28.60 -1.35
C ARG A 295 -2.99 -27.81 -2.09
N MET A 296 -2.69 -27.45 -3.34
CA MET A 296 -3.64 -26.80 -4.23
C MET A 296 -4.83 -27.73 -4.56
N THR A 297 -6.03 -27.18 -4.48
CA THR A 297 -7.22 -27.83 -5.04
C THR A 297 -7.27 -27.59 -6.55
N PRO A 298 -7.99 -28.42 -7.33
CA PRO A 298 -8.16 -28.17 -8.77
C PRO A 298 -8.74 -26.79 -9.06
N ASP A 299 -9.67 -26.28 -8.25
CA ASP A 299 -10.23 -24.94 -8.40
C ASP A 299 -9.17 -23.85 -8.15
N ALA A 300 -8.40 -23.97 -7.06
CA ALA A 300 -7.32 -23.03 -6.76
C ALA A 300 -6.24 -23.01 -7.87
N GLN A 301 -5.94 -24.19 -8.45
CA GLN A 301 -5.00 -24.29 -9.56
C GLN A 301 -5.55 -23.63 -10.84
N THR A 302 -6.85 -23.85 -11.13
CA THR A 302 -7.51 -23.16 -12.24
C THR A 302 -7.47 -21.63 -12.07
N ASP A 303 -7.79 -21.16 -10.89
CA ASP A 303 -7.81 -19.73 -10.59
C ASP A 303 -6.41 -19.09 -10.67
N ALA A 304 -5.36 -19.80 -10.22
CA ALA A 304 -3.96 -19.39 -10.38
C ALA A 304 -3.55 -19.29 -11.85
N VAL A 305 -3.91 -20.28 -12.66
CA VAL A 305 -3.65 -20.29 -14.12
C VAL A 305 -4.34 -19.12 -14.82
N LEU A 306 -5.60 -18.85 -14.49
CA LEU A 306 -6.35 -17.74 -15.08
C LEU A 306 -5.76 -16.37 -14.70
N GLN A 307 -5.35 -16.21 -13.45
CA GLN A 307 -4.65 -15.00 -12.99
C GLN A 307 -3.31 -14.83 -13.71
N ALA A 308 -2.52 -15.89 -13.81
CA ALA A 308 -1.23 -15.84 -14.53
C ALA A 308 -1.42 -15.53 -16.02
N ALA A 309 -2.42 -16.13 -16.68
CA ALA A 309 -2.73 -15.83 -18.08
C ALA A 309 -3.12 -14.36 -18.30
N PHE A 310 -3.86 -13.77 -17.37
CA PHE A 310 -4.21 -12.37 -17.39
C PHE A 310 -2.99 -11.45 -17.29
N GLU A 311 -2.08 -11.75 -16.37
CA GLU A 311 -0.83 -11.02 -16.18
C GLU A 311 0.13 -11.19 -17.35
N PHE A 312 0.22 -12.38 -17.95
CA PHE A 312 1.01 -12.61 -19.16
C PHE A 312 0.49 -11.82 -20.36
N GLY A 313 -0.82 -11.67 -20.50
CA GLY A 313 -1.41 -10.85 -21.56
C GLY A 313 -0.98 -9.37 -21.49
N TYR A 314 -0.87 -8.79 -20.31
CA TYR A 314 -0.33 -7.43 -20.12
C TYR A 314 1.19 -7.40 -20.31
N ARG A 315 1.92 -8.32 -19.67
CA ARG A 315 3.39 -8.42 -19.74
C ARG A 315 3.88 -8.51 -21.16
N ARG A 316 3.29 -9.38 -21.97
CA ARG A 316 3.65 -9.56 -23.37
C ARG A 316 3.60 -8.24 -24.16
N ARG A 317 2.58 -7.42 -23.92
CA ARG A 317 2.45 -6.11 -24.60
C ARG A 317 3.51 -5.13 -24.14
N ILE A 318 3.64 -4.90 -22.83
CA ILE A 318 4.58 -3.92 -22.31
C ILE A 318 6.05 -4.31 -22.58
N VAL A 319 6.38 -5.61 -22.56
CA VAL A 319 7.70 -6.11 -22.89
C VAL A 319 8.02 -5.83 -24.37
N ALA A 320 7.08 -6.09 -25.29
CA ALA A 320 7.27 -5.79 -26.70
C ALA A 320 7.48 -4.29 -26.97
N ASP A 321 6.70 -3.44 -26.27
CA ASP A 321 6.81 -1.98 -26.41
C ASP A 321 8.14 -1.45 -25.87
N LEU A 322 8.64 -2.00 -24.77
CA LEU A 322 9.89 -1.55 -24.14
C LEU A 322 11.14 -2.18 -24.78
N ALA A 323 11.06 -3.38 -25.33
CA ALA A 323 12.21 -4.05 -25.97
C ALA A 323 12.80 -3.20 -27.09
N ALA A 324 11.94 -2.67 -27.97
CA ALA A 324 12.37 -1.78 -29.06
C ALA A 324 13.08 -0.50 -28.56
N CYS A 325 12.79 -0.07 -27.33
CA CYS A 325 13.36 1.14 -26.76
C CYS A 325 14.71 0.89 -26.06
N VAL A 326 14.92 -0.31 -25.53
CA VAL A 326 16.19 -0.68 -24.86
C VAL A 326 17.33 -0.75 -25.88
N GLU A 327 17.06 -1.26 -27.07
CA GLU A 327 18.04 -1.38 -28.15
C GLU A 327 18.43 -0.01 -28.76
N THR A 328 17.62 1.02 -28.57
CA THR A 328 17.88 2.34 -29.10
C THR A 328 18.96 3.05 -28.27
N PRO A 329 20.11 3.47 -28.84
CA PRO A 329 21.10 4.22 -28.08
C PRO A 329 20.51 5.54 -27.55
N VAL A 330 20.57 5.75 -26.23
CA VAL A 330 20.24 7.04 -25.65
C VAL A 330 21.47 7.93 -25.79
N HIS A 331 21.41 8.86 -26.72
CA HIS A 331 22.48 9.84 -26.89
C HIS A 331 22.44 10.88 -25.76
N HIS A 332 23.27 10.69 -24.75
CA HIS A 332 23.45 11.66 -23.66
C HIS A 332 24.38 12.82 -24.00
N ALA A 333 25.14 12.69 -25.08
CA ALA A 333 26.11 13.70 -25.53
C ALA A 333 25.49 14.66 -26.56
N GLY A 334 25.29 15.90 -26.20
CA GLY A 334 25.00 16.98 -27.16
C GLY A 334 23.60 17.57 -27.14
N GLN A 335 22.70 17.17 -26.26
CA GLN A 335 21.50 17.97 -26.03
C GLN A 335 21.92 19.21 -25.26
N GLY A 336 21.75 20.40 -25.86
CA GLY A 336 21.93 21.66 -25.19
C GLY A 336 21.08 21.73 -23.90
N ARG A 337 21.35 22.70 -23.06
CA ARG A 337 20.55 22.96 -21.84
C ARG A 337 19.05 22.92 -22.18
N ALA A 338 18.26 22.13 -21.46
CA ALA A 338 16.81 22.07 -21.65
C ALA A 338 16.19 23.48 -21.52
N THR A 339 15.16 23.76 -22.29
CA THR A 339 14.46 25.05 -22.21
C THR A 339 13.67 25.16 -20.90
N VAL A 340 12.97 24.09 -20.56
CA VAL A 340 12.23 23.92 -19.29
C VAL A 340 12.45 22.51 -18.77
N GLN A 341 12.67 22.37 -17.50
CA GLN A 341 12.57 21.09 -16.80
C GLN A 341 11.30 21.07 -15.96
N ALA A 342 10.52 19.99 -16.08
CA ALA A 342 9.30 19.80 -15.34
C ALA A 342 9.39 18.53 -14.50
N VAL A 343 9.52 18.68 -13.19
CA VAL A 343 9.59 17.58 -12.23
C VAL A 343 8.17 17.27 -11.75
N PHE A 344 7.67 16.10 -12.09
CA PHE A 344 6.35 15.65 -11.71
C PHE A 344 6.42 14.69 -10.54
N CYS A 345 5.48 14.79 -9.62
CA CYS A 345 5.30 13.73 -8.65
C CYS A 345 4.88 12.43 -9.37
N MET A 346 5.25 11.29 -8.78
CA MET A 346 5.05 9.99 -9.42
C MET A 346 3.57 9.60 -9.40
N HIS A 347 2.95 9.63 -10.56
CA HIS A 347 1.56 9.26 -10.77
C HIS A 347 1.40 8.60 -12.15
N ASN A 348 0.74 7.45 -12.23
CA ASN A 348 0.66 6.68 -13.48
C ASN A 348 -0.01 7.47 -14.63
N ARG A 349 -1.04 8.25 -14.36
CA ARG A 349 -1.76 9.04 -15.39
C ARG A 349 -0.98 10.22 -15.92
N LEU A 350 0.05 10.68 -15.21
CA LEU A 350 0.92 11.77 -15.68
C LEU A 350 1.76 11.37 -16.90
N GLU A 351 1.88 10.09 -17.20
CA GLU A 351 2.57 9.62 -18.40
C GLU A 351 2.00 10.29 -19.66
N VAL A 352 0.68 10.31 -19.81
CA VAL A 352 0.00 10.90 -20.98
C VAL A 352 0.31 12.40 -21.08
N PHE A 353 0.24 13.12 -19.97
CA PHE A 353 0.51 14.56 -19.90
C PHE A 353 1.99 14.86 -20.22
N ARG A 354 2.92 14.12 -19.61
CA ARG A 354 4.37 14.26 -19.84
C ARG A 354 4.73 14.00 -21.31
N ARG A 355 4.19 12.94 -21.91
CA ARG A 355 4.39 12.61 -23.32
C ARG A 355 3.83 13.69 -24.23
N ALA A 356 2.68 14.27 -23.93
CA ALA A 356 2.14 15.41 -24.66
C ALA A 356 3.06 16.62 -24.59
N MET A 357 3.57 17.01 -23.42
CA MET A 357 4.53 18.13 -23.27
C MET A 357 5.78 17.94 -24.13
N GLU A 358 6.37 16.75 -24.06
CA GLU A 358 7.62 16.41 -24.79
C GLU A 358 7.43 16.35 -26.30
N THR A 359 6.21 16.03 -26.75
CA THR A 359 5.84 16.03 -28.18
C THR A 359 5.64 17.44 -28.69
N ILE A 360 5.02 18.32 -27.89
CA ILE A 360 4.78 19.73 -28.23
C ILE A 360 6.10 20.50 -28.30
N ALA A 361 6.97 20.27 -27.33
CA ALA A 361 8.21 21.02 -27.16
C ALA A 361 9.39 20.07 -26.91
N PRO A 362 10.13 19.65 -27.95
CA PRO A 362 11.25 18.72 -27.82
C PRO A 362 12.38 19.18 -26.89
N GLY A 363 12.48 20.50 -26.61
CA GLY A 363 13.43 21.07 -25.67
C GLY A 363 13.02 20.98 -24.21
N VAL A 364 11.79 20.50 -23.91
CA VAL A 364 11.33 20.24 -22.54
C VAL A 364 11.82 18.87 -22.07
N GLN A 365 12.35 18.85 -20.85
CA GLN A 365 12.69 17.62 -20.16
C GLN A 365 11.68 17.39 -19.03
N THR A 366 11.00 16.25 -19.02
CA THR A 366 10.16 15.86 -17.88
C THR A 366 10.89 14.84 -17.02
N LEU A 367 10.81 15.02 -15.70
CA LEU A 367 11.43 14.15 -14.71
C LEU A 367 10.31 13.57 -13.81
N GLY A 368 10.45 12.31 -13.40
CA GLY A 368 9.56 11.68 -12.43
C GLY A 368 10.23 11.63 -11.07
N PHE A 369 9.51 12.06 -10.04
CA PHE A 369 9.97 12.06 -8.66
C PHE A 369 8.92 11.42 -7.74
N SER A 370 9.37 10.65 -6.75
CA SER A 370 8.46 9.92 -5.85
C SER A 370 7.57 10.80 -4.95
N GLY A 371 7.78 12.10 -4.96
CA GLY A 371 6.88 13.06 -4.36
C GLY A 371 7.59 14.18 -3.61
N PHE A 372 7.02 15.38 -3.70
CA PHE A 372 7.39 16.51 -2.85
C PHE A 372 6.89 16.29 -1.42
N CYS A 373 6.01 15.35 -1.26
CA CYS A 373 5.33 15.02 -0.05
C CYS A 373 6.23 14.19 0.86
N GLY A 374 6.51 14.70 2.02
CA GLY A 374 7.41 14.07 2.96
C GLY A 374 8.82 14.63 2.93
N LEU A 375 8.99 15.89 2.62
CA LEU A 375 10.08 16.68 3.17
C LEU A 375 9.93 16.67 4.70
N ALA A 376 9.59 15.46 5.20
CA ALA A 376 9.29 15.17 6.57
C ALA A 376 10.52 15.45 7.39
N PHE A 377 10.41 16.43 8.18
CA PHE A 377 11.26 16.86 9.25
C PHE A 377 11.42 15.68 10.23
N ALA A 378 12.46 14.88 10.02
CA ALA A 378 12.73 13.65 10.73
C ALA A 378 12.77 13.88 12.24
N ARG A 379 11.85 13.29 12.95
CA ARG A 379 11.78 13.28 14.42
C ARG A 379 12.02 11.90 15.04
N ALA A 380 12.73 10.97 14.38
CA ALA A 380 13.03 9.67 15.01
C ALA A 380 14.28 9.04 14.41
N PRO A 381 14.92 8.08 15.09
CA PRO A 381 16.04 7.36 14.51
C PRO A 381 15.64 6.71 13.19
N PHE A 382 16.48 6.90 12.20
CA PHE A 382 16.31 6.52 10.81
C PHE A 382 16.10 4.99 10.67
N ASP A 383 14.90 4.56 10.30
CA ASP A 383 14.64 3.25 9.72
C ASP A 383 14.68 3.40 8.19
N PRO A 384 15.70 2.88 7.50
CA PRO A 384 15.86 3.10 6.05
C PRO A 384 14.68 2.63 5.22
N PHE A 385 13.97 1.58 5.66
CA PHE A 385 12.79 1.06 4.97
C PHE A 385 11.56 1.92 5.23
N MET A 386 11.24 2.18 6.48
CA MET A 386 10.05 2.96 6.84
C MET A 386 10.22 4.45 6.48
N ASP A 387 11.43 4.99 6.60
CA ASP A 387 11.71 6.34 6.14
C ASP A 387 11.70 6.43 4.61
N GLY A 388 12.21 5.43 3.91
CA GLY A 388 12.09 5.33 2.45
C GLY A 388 10.65 5.33 1.99
N LEU A 389 9.77 4.56 2.65
CA LEU A 389 8.35 4.57 2.38
C LEU A 389 7.68 5.91 2.74
N ARG A 390 8.10 6.59 3.81
CA ARG A 390 7.65 7.94 4.17
C ARG A 390 8.07 8.99 3.15
N TYR A 391 9.27 8.88 2.58
CA TYR A 391 9.76 9.80 1.54
C TYR A 391 9.16 9.52 0.16
N ALA A 392 8.68 8.32 -0.09
CA ALA A 392 8.08 7.95 -1.37
C ALA A 392 6.61 8.36 -1.50
N TRP A 393 5.93 8.59 -0.39
CA TRP A 393 4.50 8.92 -0.38
C TRP A 393 4.15 9.84 0.78
N PRO A 394 3.37 10.90 0.52
CA PRO A 394 3.21 11.97 1.47
C PRO A 394 2.34 11.64 2.63
N PRO A 395 2.58 12.23 3.75
CA PRO A 395 1.59 13.09 4.33
C PRO A 395 2.12 14.19 5.25
N PHE A 396 1.53 15.36 5.28
CA PHE A 396 1.31 16.11 6.52
C PHE A 396 0.23 17.18 6.34
N PRO A 397 -0.69 17.40 7.31
CA PRO A 397 -1.68 18.47 7.25
C PRO A 397 -0.99 19.84 7.35
N GLY A 398 -1.48 20.81 6.59
CA GLY A 398 -0.92 22.14 6.47
C GLY A 398 -0.80 22.97 7.78
N SER A 399 -1.31 22.47 8.91
CA SER A 399 -1.14 23.10 10.22
C SER A 399 0.22 22.82 10.89
N VAL A 400 0.93 21.77 10.47
CA VAL A 400 2.23 21.41 11.05
C VAL A 400 3.37 22.17 10.38
N CYS A 401 3.24 22.48 9.09
CA CYS A 401 4.27 23.24 8.35
C CYS A 401 4.44 24.68 8.84
N GLU A 402 3.37 25.34 9.27
CA GLU A 402 3.47 26.71 9.80
C GLU A 402 4.09 26.76 11.20
N ALA A 403 3.81 25.77 12.05
CA ALA A 403 4.35 25.72 13.41
C ALA A 403 5.84 25.32 13.46
N HIS A 404 6.36 24.60 12.46
CA HIS A 404 7.74 24.06 12.45
C HIS A 404 8.72 24.84 11.58
N ARG A 405 8.27 25.91 10.91
CA ARG A 405 9.11 26.76 10.06
C ARG A 405 10.30 27.40 10.83
N HIS A 406 10.23 27.47 12.16
CA HIS A 406 11.24 28.07 13.02
C HIS A 406 12.21 27.10 13.70
N GLU A 407 12.05 25.79 13.54
CA GLU A 407 12.88 24.80 14.25
C GLU A 407 13.87 24.00 13.37
N LEU A 408 13.91 24.24 12.06
CA LEU A 408 14.82 23.53 11.18
C LEU A 408 16.21 24.13 11.22
N THR A 409 17.17 23.30 11.57
CA THR A 409 18.58 23.66 11.42
C THR A 409 18.97 23.70 9.94
N ASP A 410 19.86 24.62 9.56
CA ASP A 410 20.44 24.70 8.21
C ASP A 410 20.95 23.35 7.70
N ILE A 411 21.51 22.52 8.59
CA ILE A 411 22.02 21.18 8.27
C ILE A 411 20.88 20.24 7.82
N ALA A 412 19.72 20.33 8.44
CA ALA A 412 18.57 19.50 8.05
C ALA A 412 18.04 19.90 6.67
N VAL A 413 17.95 21.20 6.39
CA VAL A 413 17.55 21.74 5.09
C VAL A 413 18.53 21.32 3.99
N ASP A 414 19.84 21.43 4.25
CA ASP A 414 20.89 21.04 3.30
C ASP A 414 20.81 19.57 2.92
N ARG A 415 20.62 18.69 3.91
CA ARG A 415 20.48 17.25 3.69
C ARG A 415 19.21 16.92 2.91
N ALA A 416 18.09 17.54 3.26
CA ALA A 416 16.81 17.35 2.57
C ALA A 416 16.86 17.80 1.12
N ALA A 417 17.37 18.99 0.86
CA ALA A 417 17.52 19.54 -0.48
C ALA A 417 18.48 18.70 -1.35
N MET A 418 19.60 18.26 -0.79
CA MET A 418 20.56 17.39 -1.49
C MET A 418 19.95 16.03 -1.81
N ALA A 419 19.24 15.41 -0.86
CA ALA A 419 18.59 14.13 -1.06
C ALA A 419 17.48 14.24 -2.13
N MET A 420 16.69 15.30 -2.08
CA MET A 420 15.65 15.59 -3.07
C MET A 420 16.22 15.74 -4.48
N LEU A 421 17.24 16.57 -4.67
CA LEU A 421 17.87 16.77 -5.99
C LEU A 421 18.46 15.48 -6.55
N ARG A 422 19.09 14.66 -5.71
CA ARG A 422 19.60 13.34 -6.10
C ARG A 422 18.46 12.37 -6.46
N ALA A 423 17.41 12.33 -5.66
CA ALA A 423 16.24 11.48 -5.93
C ALA A 423 15.52 11.89 -7.23
N MET A 424 15.53 13.17 -7.60
CA MET A 424 15.05 13.67 -8.89
C MET A 424 16.01 13.38 -10.05
N SER A 425 17.19 12.82 -9.79
CA SER A 425 18.30 12.73 -10.77
C SER A 425 18.68 14.10 -11.36
N LEU A 426 18.43 15.20 -10.62
CA LEU A 426 18.66 16.58 -11.03
C LEU A 426 19.84 17.16 -10.24
N THR A 427 21.06 16.75 -10.60
CA THR A 427 22.29 17.18 -9.93
C THR A 427 23.18 18.10 -10.79
N ASP A 428 22.89 18.15 -12.08
CA ASP A 428 23.57 19.00 -13.09
C ASP A 428 22.61 19.37 -14.22
N SER A 429 23.08 20.09 -15.21
CA SER A 429 22.36 20.43 -16.45
C SER A 429 20.99 21.10 -16.19
N PHE A 430 20.90 21.94 -15.18
CA PHE A 430 19.68 22.67 -14.81
C PHE A 430 19.20 23.58 -15.95
N ALA A 431 17.91 23.53 -16.27
CA ALA A 431 17.25 24.50 -17.13
C ALA A 431 17.21 25.90 -16.48
N ARG A 432 16.91 26.94 -17.28
CA ARG A 432 16.63 28.26 -16.73
C ARG A 432 15.37 28.27 -15.85
N LEU A 433 14.34 27.54 -16.27
CA LEU A 433 13.09 27.33 -15.52
C LEU A 433 12.93 25.87 -15.15
N VAL A 434 12.80 25.59 -13.85
CA VAL A 434 12.50 24.28 -13.30
C VAL A 434 11.15 24.34 -12.60
N LEU A 435 10.18 23.58 -13.10
CA LEU A 435 8.85 23.47 -12.51
C LEU A 435 8.82 22.28 -11.54
N LEU A 436 8.40 22.50 -10.31
CA LEU A 436 8.18 21.48 -9.30
C LEU A 436 6.68 21.22 -9.21
N ILE A 437 6.20 20.19 -9.90
CA ILE A 437 4.78 19.93 -10.12
C ILE A 437 4.29 18.83 -9.22
N ASP A 438 3.54 19.19 -8.20
CA ASP A 438 2.89 18.25 -7.31
C ASP A 438 1.45 17.94 -7.77
N HIS A 439 0.89 16.88 -7.20
CA HIS A 439 -0.44 16.39 -7.54
C HIS A 439 -1.46 16.77 -6.46
N GLY A 440 -2.47 17.55 -6.83
CA GLY A 440 -3.44 18.12 -5.88
C GLY A 440 -4.51 17.17 -5.33
N ALA A 441 -4.68 15.98 -5.91
CA ALA A 441 -5.83 15.12 -5.66
C ALA A 441 -5.53 13.82 -4.92
N LEU A 442 -4.31 13.62 -4.39
CA LEU A 442 -3.83 12.37 -3.78
C LEU A 442 -4.72 11.81 -2.64
N PHE A 443 -5.65 12.59 -2.11
CA PHE A 443 -6.35 12.28 -0.85
C PHE A 443 -7.87 12.37 -0.89
N ALA A 444 -8.49 12.38 -2.06
CA ALA A 444 -9.96 12.33 -2.16
C ALA A 444 -10.61 11.07 -1.55
N HIS A 445 -9.79 10.08 -1.18
CA HIS A 445 -10.22 8.83 -0.56
C HIS A 445 -9.97 8.74 0.94
N THR A 446 -9.43 9.79 1.53
CA THR A 446 -9.22 9.78 2.97
C THR A 446 -10.55 9.96 3.69
N PRO A 447 -10.68 9.41 4.89
CA PRO A 447 -11.81 9.70 5.76
C PRO A 447 -12.05 11.21 5.94
N ARG A 448 -11.01 12.04 5.89
CA ARG A 448 -11.10 13.51 5.96
C ARG A 448 -11.75 14.16 4.73
N GLY A 449 -11.56 13.59 3.54
CA GLY A 449 -12.22 14.05 2.32
C GLY A 449 -13.72 13.71 2.25
N ALA A 450 -14.22 12.85 3.14
CA ALA A 450 -15.64 12.51 3.23
C ALA A 450 -16.45 13.53 4.05
N ALA A 451 -15.81 14.44 4.80
CA ALA A 451 -16.51 15.48 5.55
C ALA A 451 -16.79 16.69 4.64
N PRO A 452 -18.06 17.01 4.33
CA PRO A 452 -18.42 18.12 3.41
C PRO A 452 -17.92 19.49 3.87
N GLU A 453 -17.71 19.66 5.16
CA GLU A 453 -17.34 20.95 5.78
C GLU A 453 -15.83 21.21 5.83
N ARG A 454 -14.98 20.22 5.54
CA ARG A 454 -13.52 20.32 5.58
C ARG A 454 -12.82 20.00 4.25
N GLY A 455 -13.58 19.79 3.19
CA GLY A 455 -13.07 19.47 1.85
C GLY A 455 -12.14 20.52 1.21
N ALA A 456 -12.03 21.70 1.81
CA ALA A 456 -11.13 22.75 1.32
C ALA A 456 -9.72 22.71 1.93
N ALA A 457 -9.45 21.91 2.97
CA ALA A 457 -8.17 21.91 3.67
C ALA A 457 -7.26 20.70 3.37
N ALA A 458 -7.80 19.60 2.86
CA ALA A 458 -7.05 18.38 2.61
C ALA A 458 -6.16 18.38 1.33
N PRO A 459 -6.46 19.15 0.27
CA PRO A 459 -5.64 19.13 -0.96
C PRO A 459 -4.33 19.91 -0.90
N ARG A 460 -4.00 20.53 0.24
CA ARG A 460 -2.94 21.54 0.31
C ARG A 460 -1.55 21.05 0.73
N ALA A 461 -1.41 19.80 1.18
CA ALA A 461 -0.12 19.35 1.72
C ALA A 461 0.96 19.33 0.64
N GLY A 462 0.73 18.74 -0.51
CA GLY A 462 1.70 18.66 -1.58
C GLY A 462 2.03 20.01 -2.21
N GLU A 463 1.02 20.88 -2.40
CA GLU A 463 1.24 22.27 -2.82
C GLU A 463 2.20 22.99 -1.88
N THR A 464 2.03 22.82 -0.57
CA THR A 464 2.90 23.43 0.44
C THR A 464 4.34 22.95 0.30
N ASP A 465 4.55 21.65 0.09
CA ASP A 465 5.88 21.07 -0.01
C ASP A 465 6.60 21.44 -1.30
N ALA A 466 5.91 21.45 -2.44
CA ALA A 466 6.49 21.95 -3.70
C ALA A 466 6.89 23.43 -3.60
N ARG A 467 6.07 24.25 -2.94
CA ARG A 467 6.39 25.67 -2.69
C ARG A 467 7.57 25.82 -1.75
N MET A 468 7.65 25.04 -0.68
CA MET A 468 8.81 25.05 0.22
C MET A 468 10.08 24.60 -0.49
N ALA A 469 10.02 23.54 -1.30
CA ALA A 469 11.14 23.10 -2.11
C ALA A 469 11.63 24.20 -3.07
N ALA A 470 10.71 24.90 -3.73
CA ALA A 470 11.05 26.02 -4.60
C ALA A 470 11.72 27.17 -3.83
N ILE A 471 11.19 27.52 -2.64
CA ILE A 471 11.79 28.56 -1.78
C ILE A 471 13.23 28.16 -1.40
N TRP A 472 13.45 26.94 -0.95
CA TRP A 472 14.79 26.48 -0.57
C TRP A 472 15.76 26.48 -1.75
N LEU A 473 15.38 25.88 -2.88
CA LEU A 473 16.27 25.78 -4.05
C LEU A 473 16.54 27.14 -4.73
N ASN A 474 15.75 28.17 -4.42
CA ASN A 474 16.00 29.53 -4.84
C ASN A 474 16.83 30.34 -3.83
N ASP A 475 17.06 29.83 -2.60
CA ASP A 475 17.86 30.52 -1.60
C ASP A 475 19.35 30.52 -1.98
N PRO A 476 19.98 31.72 -2.19
CA PRO A 476 21.39 31.82 -2.54
C PRO A 476 22.32 31.18 -1.49
N ALA A 477 21.98 31.26 -0.21
CA ALA A 477 22.80 30.69 0.85
C ALA A 477 22.80 29.15 0.80
N LEU A 478 21.64 28.55 0.57
CA LEU A 478 21.52 27.11 0.36
C LEU A 478 22.29 26.67 -0.90
N ARG A 479 22.19 27.39 -2.01
CA ARG A 479 22.93 27.07 -3.25
C ARG A 479 24.44 27.02 -3.04
N VAL A 480 24.99 27.93 -2.24
CA VAL A 480 26.41 27.89 -1.87
C VAL A 480 26.76 26.62 -1.07
N ARG A 481 25.88 26.19 -0.17
CA ARG A 481 26.09 24.99 0.60
C ARG A 481 25.96 23.71 -0.24
N LEU A 482 24.96 23.66 -1.14
CA LEU A 482 24.79 22.56 -2.11
C LEU A 482 26.00 22.41 -3.05
N ALA A 483 26.57 23.53 -3.50
CA ALA A 483 27.77 23.54 -4.34
C ALA A 483 28.96 22.88 -3.65
N ARG A 484 29.13 23.08 -2.33
CA ARG A 484 30.16 22.36 -1.53
C ARG A 484 29.90 20.85 -1.47
N GLY A 485 28.62 20.44 -1.60
CA GLY A 485 28.19 19.04 -1.68
C GLY A 485 28.21 18.46 -3.10
N GLY A 486 28.72 19.21 -4.08
CA GLY A 486 28.89 18.77 -5.47
C GLY A 486 27.72 19.09 -6.41
N VAL A 487 26.69 19.81 -5.96
CA VAL A 487 25.55 20.22 -6.81
C VAL A 487 25.58 21.72 -7.02
N VAL A 488 25.92 22.15 -8.25
CA VAL A 488 26.03 23.57 -8.61
C VAL A 488 24.77 23.99 -9.39
N ILE A 489 23.93 24.79 -8.76
CA ILE A 489 22.73 25.36 -9.41
C ILE A 489 23.13 26.71 -10.05
N PRO A 490 22.97 26.88 -11.38
CA PRO A 490 23.29 28.12 -12.06
C PRO A 490 22.52 29.33 -11.50
N ALA A 491 23.13 30.50 -11.51
CA ALA A 491 22.50 31.70 -10.99
C ALA A 491 21.25 32.13 -11.77
N ASP A 492 21.18 31.76 -13.05
CA ASP A 492 20.05 32.02 -13.94
C ASP A 492 18.96 30.91 -13.91
N THR A 493 19.05 29.95 -13.00
CA THR A 493 18.02 28.93 -12.78
C THR A 493 17.02 29.42 -11.76
N CYS A 494 15.72 29.38 -12.07
CA CYS A 494 14.66 29.56 -11.10
C CYS A 494 13.82 28.30 -10.93
N PHE A 495 13.38 28.04 -9.71
CA PHE A 495 12.44 26.96 -9.37
C PHE A 495 11.08 27.56 -9.09
N VAL A 496 10.04 27.05 -9.76
CA VAL A 496 8.65 27.49 -9.59
C VAL A 496 7.79 26.30 -9.21
N ALA A 497 7.07 26.43 -8.11
CA ALA A 497 6.13 25.40 -7.68
C ALA A 497 4.87 25.40 -8.54
N ALA A 498 4.31 24.21 -8.75
CA ALA A 498 3.08 24.04 -9.50
C ALA A 498 2.24 22.89 -8.94
N ARG A 499 0.94 22.89 -9.28
CA ARG A 499 0.01 21.80 -8.96
C ARG A 499 -0.68 21.31 -10.22
N TYR A 500 -0.66 20.02 -10.40
CA TYR A 500 -1.43 19.34 -11.43
C TYR A 500 -2.81 18.92 -10.90
N ASP A 501 -3.87 19.27 -11.61
CA ASP A 501 -5.24 18.83 -11.39
C ASP A 501 -5.56 17.67 -12.34
N SER A 502 -5.61 16.45 -11.83
CA SER A 502 -5.85 15.24 -12.62
C SER A 502 -7.29 15.13 -13.15
N ALA A 503 -8.24 15.87 -12.57
CA ALA A 503 -9.62 15.87 -13.04
C ALA A 503 -9.79 16.75 -14.30
N ARG A 504 -8.94 17.77 -14.44
CA ARG A 504 -9.01 18.76 -15.52
C ARG A 504 -7.83 18.67 -16.50
N ASP A 505 -6.77 17.94 -16.15
CA ASP A 505 -5.48 17.97 -16.86
C ASP A 505 -4.91 19.38 -16.96
N GLU A 506 -4.93 20.13 -15.87
CA GLU A 506 -4.45 21.51 -15.78
C GLU A 506 -3.30 21.63 -14.77
N VAL A 507 -2.37 22.52 -15.04
CA VAL A 507 -1.27 22.85 -14.13
C VAL A 507 -1.35 24.32 -13.73
N ALA A 508 -1.45 24.57 -12.43
CA ALA A 508 -1.42 25.91 -11.86
C ALA A 508 -0.02 26.21 -11.31
N LEU A 509 0.60 27.33 -11.73
CA LEU A 509 1.88 27.79 -11.20
C LEU A 509 1.66 28.66 -9.96
N PHE A 510 2.53 28.51 -8.96
CA PHE A 510 2.52 29.29 -7.73
C PHE A 510 3.77 30.16 -7.61
N ASP A 511 3.63 31.31 -6.97
CA ASP A 511 4.73 32.20 -6.62
C ASP A 511 5.65 32.55 -7.80
N ALA A 512 5.12 32.62 -9.02
CA ALA A 512 5.88 32.96 -10.23
C ALA A 512 6.17 34.47 -10.39
N ALA A 513 5.40 35.33 -9.75
CA ALA A 513 5.52 36.80 -9.88
C ALA A 513 6.92 37.37 -9.66
N PRO A 514 7.73 36.92 -8.68
CA PRO A 514 9.09 37.41 -8.50
C PRO A 514 10.01 37.16 -9.71
N TRP A 515 9.68 36.19 -10.54
CA TRP A 515 10.48 35.77 -11.69
C TRP A 515 10.04 36.39 -13.01
N GLU A 516 8.90 37.08 -13.05
CA GLU A 516 8.39 37.75 -14.27
C GLU A 516 9.37 38.77 -14.86
N ALA A 517 10.24 39.40 -14.04
CA ALA A 517 11.23 40.33 -14.53
C ALA A 517 12.39 39.68 -15.28
N THR A 518 12.79 38.48 -14.90
CA THR A 518 14.01 37.80 -15.40
C THR A 518 13.71 36.59 -16.27
N HIS A 519 12.53 35.96 -16.14
CA HIS A 519 12.11 34.72 -16.80
C HIS A 519 10.76 34.84 -17.52
N ALA A 520 10.36 36.09 -17.92
CA ALA A 520 9.05 36.32 -18.52
C ALA A 520 8.77 35.46 -19.74
N GLN A 521 9.76 35.26 -20.62
CA GLN A 521 9.59 34.41 -21.81
C GLN A 521 9.50 32.94 -21.41
N ASP A 522 10.40 32.45 -20.56
CA ASP A 522 10.39 31.07 -20.09
C ASP A 522 9.04 30.71 -19.42
N LEU A 523 8.47 31.61 -18.63
CA LEU A 523 7.16 31.43 -17.98
C LEU A 523 5.99 31.48 -18.97
N ARG A 524 6.02 32.33 -19.99
CA ARG A 524 4.99 32.35 -21.04
C ARG A 524 5.00 31.06 -21.84
N ASP A 525 6.19 30.63 -22.27
CA ASP A 525 6.35 29.41 -23.07
C ASP A 525 5.93 28.17 -22.26
N ALA A 526 6.32 28.11 -20.99
CA ALA A 526 5.90 27.03 -20.09
C ALA A 526 4.36 26.97 -19.91
N ARG A 527 3.70 28.13 -19.70
CA ARG A 527 2.22 28.18 -19.57
C ARG A 527 1.54 27.68 -20.86
N ALA A 528 2.01 28.13 -22.05
CA ALA A 528 1.46 27.69 -23.32
C ALA A 528 1.63 26.18 -23.55
N ILE A 529 2.82 25.62 -23.22
CA ILE A 529 3.11 24.20 -23.32
C ILE A 529 2.23 23.39 -22.38
N LEU A 530 2.06 23.83 -21.14
CA LEU A 530 1.23 23.17 -20.13
C LEU A 530 -0.26 23.14 -20.54
N GLU A 531 -0.77 24.24 -21.07
CA GLU A 531 -2.15 24.37 -21.54
C GLU A 531 -2.42 23.43 -22.72
N GLU A 532 -1.54 23.44 -23.73
CA GLU A 532 -1.67 22.57 -24.90
C GLU A 532 -1.50 21.08 -24.54
N ALA A 533 -0.56 20.76 -23.63
CA ALA A 533 -0.36 19.40 -23.15
C ALA A 533 -1.61 18.88 -22.43
N GLY A 534 -2.26 19.71 -21.62
CA GLY A 534 -3.53 19.39 -20.97
C GLY A 534 -4.65 19.14 -21.99
N ALA A 535 -4.75 19.96 -23.01
CA ALA A 535 -5.75 19.77 -24.08
C ALA A 535 -5.55 18.41 -24.81
N ARG A 536 -4.29 18.08 -25.16
CA ARG A 536 -3.97 16.79 -25.81
C ARG A 536 -4.22 15.60 -24.90
N ALA A 537 -3.87 15.72 -23.62
CA ALA A 537 -4.11 14.65 -22.64
C ALA A 537 -5.60 14.37 -22.46
N ARG A 538 -6.44 15.40 -22.39
CA ARG A 538 -7.91 15.26 -22.36
C ARG A 538 -8.45 14.58 -23.61
N GLU A 539 -7.98 14.99 -24.80
CA GLU A 539 -8.40 14.41 -26.08
C GLU A 539 -8.04 12.92 -26.17
N GLU A 540 -6.81 12.54 -25.80
CA GLU A 540 -6.38 11.15 -25.79
C GLU A 540 -7.21 10.29 -24.85
N ARG A 541 -7.48 10.77 -23.63
CA ARG A 541 -8.33 10.06 -22.67
C ARG A 541 -9.77 9.92 -23.15
N ALA A 542 -10.31 10.95 -23.79
CA ALA A 542 -11.66 10.89 -24.35
C ALA A 542 -11.76 9.82 -25.45
N ARG A 543 -10.74 9.70 -26.31
CA ARG A 543 -10.67 8.66 -27.35
C ARG A 543 -10.57 7.25 -26.77
N ALA A 544 -9.81 7.10 -25.69
CA ALA A 544 -9.63 5.82 -25.01
C ALA A 544 -10.86 5.39 -24.18
N SER A 545 -11.96 6.15 -24.20
CA SER A 545 -13.15 5.95 -23.36
C SER A 545 -12.81 5.87 -21.86
N VAL A 546 -11.70 6.46 -21.45
CA VAL A 546 -11.33 6.55 -20.05
C VAL A 546 -12.21 7.61 -19.42
N LEU A 547 -13.08 7.19 -18.52
CA LEU A 547 -13.99 8.08 -17.80
C LEU A 547 -13.22 9.23 -17.13
N PRO A 548 -13.85 10.42 -17.02
CA PRO A 548 -13.32 11.50 -16.19
C PRO A 548 -12.99 10.96 -14.81
N VAL A 549 -11.87 11.38 -14.26
CA VAL A 549 -11.41 10.92 -12.94
C VAL A 549 -12.44 11.34 -11.90
N ALA A 550 -13.39 10.45 -11.60
CA ALA A 550 -14.15 10.62 -10.37
C ALA A 550 -13.14 10.61 -9.20
N ALA A 551 -13.36 11.47 -8.21
CA ALA A 551 -12.55 11.47 -7.01
C ALA A 551 -12.43 10.04 -6.49
N GLY A 552 -11.23 9.47 -6.55
CA GLY A 552 -10.98 8.12 -6.14
C GLY A 552 -10.45 7.12 -7.14
N LEU A 553 -10.42 7.49 -8.37
CA LEU A 553 -9.93 6.64 -9.45
C LEU A 553 -8.52 7.05 -9.92
N GLU A 554 -7.86 7.93 -9.17
CA GLU A 554 -6.66 8.64 -9.60
C GLU A 554 -5.52 7.69 -10.00
N PHE A 555 -5.35 6.60 -9.26
CA PHE A 555 -4.34 5.58 -9.56
C PHE A 555 -4.89 4.34 -10.24
N ALA A 556 -6.18 4.29 -10.54
CA ALA A 556 -6.76 3.12 -11.18
C ALA A 556 -6.05 2.81 -12.50
N GLY A 557 -5.97 1.53 -12.83
CA GLY A 557 -5.35 1.04 -14.07
C GLY A 557 -3.83 0.89 -14.04
N HIS A 558 -3.12 1.33 -12.97
CA HIS A 558 -1.67 1.12 -12.90
C HIS A 558 -1.30 -0.37 -12.94
N ALA A 559 -0.20 -0.70 -13.62
CA ALA A 559 0.26 -2.06 -13.82
C ALA A 559 1.78 -2.18 -13.93
N ALA A 560 2.48 -1.03 -14.07
CA ALA A 560 3.94 -1.01 -14.20
C ALA A 560 4.58 0.12 -13.39
N PHE A 561 5.85 -0.09 -13.05
CA PHE A 561 6.78 0.91 -12.53
C PHE A 561 8.05 0.84 -13.38
N ILE A 562 8.52 1.97 -13.90
CA ILE A 562 9.69 2.02 -14.76
C ILE A 562 10.70 3.01 -14.16
N ALA A 563 11.89 2.51 -13.81
CA ALA A 563 13.05 3.29 -13.39
C ALA A 563 14.10 3.27 -14.50
N ALA A 564 14.08 4.28 -15.34
CA ALA A 564 14.98 4.41 -16.48
C ALA A 564 15.06 5.89 -16.92
N PRO A 565 16.05 6.28 -17.74
CA PRO A 565 16.04 7.60 -18.36
C PRO A 565 14.76 7.80 -19.18
N ARG A 566 14.13 8.96 -19.03
CA ARG A 566 12.87 9.25 -19.76
C ARG A 566 12.98 9.07 -21.27
N ALA A 567 14.17 9.24 -21.83
CA ALA A 567 14.43 9.01 -23.24
C ALA A 567 14.05 7.59 -23.72
N ARG A 568 14.06 6.59 -22.82
CA ARG A 568 13.65 5.20 -23.12
C ARG A 568 12.16 5.08 -23.37
N THR A 569 11.34 5.83 -22.65
CA THR A 569 9.89 5.70 -22.70
C THR A 569 9.18 6.86 -23.38
N LYS A 570 9.93 7.87 -23.84
CA LYS A 570 9.38 9.09 -24.45
C LYS A 570 8.46 8.81 -25.65
N GLY A 571 8.78 7.81 -26.47
CA GLY A 571 8.03 7.41 -27.65
C GLY A 571 6.99 6.29 -27.41
N VAL A 572 6.89 5.78 -26.17
CA VAL A 572 6.03 4.64 -25.86
C VAL A 572 4.70 5.13 -25.29
N VAL A 573 3.62 4.58 -25.83
CA VAL A 573 2.27 4.81 -25.29
C VAL A 573 2.02 3.79 -24.18
N LEU A 574 2.01 4.26 -22.95
CA LEU A 574 1.81 3.41 -21.76
C LEU A 574 0.38 3.51 -21.18
N ASP A 575 -0.52 4.20 -21.89
CA ASP A 575 -1.95 4.35 -21.55
C ASP A 575 -2.23 4.90 -20.15
N GLY A 576 -1.27 5.65 -19.58
CA GLY A 576 -1.36 6.11 -18.20
C GLY A 576 -1.31 4.97 -17.17
N ARG A 577 -0.67 3.84 -17.49
CA ARG A 577 -0.63 2.64 -16.64
C ARG A 577 0.72 2.43 -15.94
N ALA A 578 1.69 3.29 -16.18
CA ALA A 578 3.02 3.15 -15.60
C ALA A 578 3.39 4.33 -14.72
N PHE A 579 3.95 4.04 -13.55
CA PHE A 579 4.71 5.01 -12.77
C PHE A 579 6.09 5.18 -13.40
N LEU A 580 6.46 6.41 -13.72
CA LEU A 580 7.73 6.71 -14.38
C LEU A 580 8.65 7.45 -13.42
N HIS A 581 9.76 6.81 -13.04
CA HIS A 581 10.83 7.40 -12.23
C HIS A 581 12.06 7.59 -13.12
N ASP A 582 12.58 8.83 -13.18
CA ASP A 582 13.82 9.08 -13.91
C ASP A 582 15.01 8.50 -13.16
N TYR A 583 15.83 7.71 -13.86
CA TYR A 583 17.04 7.15 -13.31
C TYR A 583 18.10 6.93 -14.40
N GLU A 584 19.30 7.44 -14.14
CA GLU A 584 20.47 7.25 -15.01
C GLU A 584 21.58 6.57 -14.20
N TRP A 585 21.67 5.27 -14.35
CA TRP A 585 22.57 4.44 -13.55
C TRP A 585 24.07 4.80 -13.73
N ARG A 586 24.49 5.33 -14.89
CA ARG A 586 25.87 5.76 -15.14
C ARG A 586 26.31 6.93 -14.26
N ARG A 587 25.34 7.65 -13.67
CA ARG A 587 25.58 8.74 -12.73
C ARG A 587 25.50 8.30 -11.26
N ASP A 588 25.24 7.03 -11.02
CA ASP A 588 25.05 6.42 -9.69
C ASP A 588 26.10 5.32 -9.45
N ALA A 589 27.37 5.71 -9.37
CA ALA A 589 28.51 4.79 -9.30
C ALA A 589 28.48 3.81 -8.12
N ASP A 590 27.82 4.18 -7.02
CA ASP A 590 27.69 3.38 -5.80
C ASP A 590 26.25 2.85 -5.56
N PHE A 591 25.40 2.92 -6.58
CA PHE A 591 24.02 2.47 -6.57
C PHE A 591 23.16 3.00 -5.41
N ARG A 592 23.48 4.18 -4.89
CA ARG A 592 22.70 4.78 -3.78
C ARG A 592 21.32 5.24 -4.23
N ILE A 593 21.23 5.82 -5.43
CA ILE A 593 19.94 6.25 -5.99
C ILE A 593 19.12 5.02 -6.34
N LEU A 594 19.73 4.00 -6.97
CA LEU A 594 19.06 2.72 -7.25
C LEU A 594 18.48 2.08 -5.98
N ARG A 595 19.31 2.00 -4.94
CA ARG A 595 18.86 1.47 -3.64
C ARG A 595 17.67 2.26 -3.10
N HIS A 596 17.73 3.59 -3.14
CA HIS A 596 16.61 4.43 -2.73
C HIS A 596 15.36 4.16 -3.57
N ILE A 597 15.49 4.08 -4.90
CA ILE A 597 14.36 3.79 -5.81
C ILE A 597 13.71 2.44 -5.47
N MET A 598 14.50 1.40 -5.31
CA MET A 598 13.98 0.06 -5.05
C MET A 598 13.42 -0.12 -3.63
N THR A 599 13.93 0.61 -2.63
CA THR A 599 13.46 0.50 -1.24
C THR A 599 12.33 1.46 -0.91
N ALA A 600 12.10 2.50 -1.70
CA ALA A 600 11.11 3.53 -1.42
C ALA A 600 10.06 3.68 -2.55
N PRO A 601 10.28 4.39 -3.68
CA PRO A 601 9.23 4.59 -4.69
C PRO A 601 8.69 3.31 -5.28
N MET A 602 9.54 2.31 -5.55
CA MET A 602 9.09 1.01 -6.05
C MET A 602 8.20 0.30 -5.03
N MET A 603 8.61 0.28 -3.77
CA MET A 603 7.82 -0.33 -2.70
C MET A 603 6.51 0.41 -2.45
N ALA A 604 6.50 1.75 -2.57
CA ALA A 604 5.27 2.54 -2.48
C ALA A 604 4.31 2.22 -3.62
N ALA A 605 4.80 2.09 -4.85
CA ALA A 605 4.00 1.67 -6.00
C ALA A 605 3.44 0.24 -5.81
N HIS A 606 4.26 -0.69 -5.32
CA HIS A 606 3.81 -2.03 -4.96
C HIS A 606 2.75 -2.02 -3.85
N TRP A 607 2.94 -1.21 -2.79
CA TRP A 607 1.98 -1.09 -1.71
C TRP A 607 0.62 -0.60 -2.20
N MET A 608 0.63 0.44 -3.05
CA MET A 608 -0.56 0.95 -3.70
C MET A 608 -1.20 -0.11 -4.61
N ASN A 609 -0.38 -0.82 -5.39
CA ASN A 609 -0.85 -1.90 -6.28
C ASN A 609 -1.60 -2.99 -5.49
N MET A 610 -1.04 -3.48 -4.39
CA MET A 610 -1.68 -4.50 -3.57
C MET A 610 -2.94 -4.00 -2.84
N ARG A 611 -3.01 -2.72 -2.49
CA ARG A 611 -4.23 -2.11 -1.93
C ARG A 611 -5.38 -2.14 -2.94
N TYR A 612 -5.12 -1.73 -4.18
CA TYR A 612 -6.11 -1.80 -5.27
C TYR A 612 -6.48 -3.24 -5.59
N TYR A 613 -5.48 -4.10 -5.71
CA TYR A 613 -5.65 -5.53 -5.96
C TYR A 613 -6.58 -6.18 -4.93
N ALA A 614 -6.27 -6.05 -3.67
CA ALA A 614 -7.01 -6.63 -2.56
C ALA A 614 -8.46 -6.09 -2.48
N SER A 615 -8.63 -4.78 -2.70
CA SER A 615 -9.94 -4.15 -2.70
C SER A 615 -10.83 -4.63 -3.85
N MET A 616 -10.24 -5.06 -4.98
CA MET A 616 -11.01 -5.67 -6.08
C MET A 616 -11.37 -7.13 -5.82
N VAL A 617 -10.39 -7.90 -5.38
CA VAL A 617 -10.55 -9.36 -5.23
C VAL A 617 -11.52 -9.71 -4.09
N ASP A 618 -11.42 -9.01 -2.97
CA ASP A 618 -12.33 -9.18 -1.82
C ASP A 618 -12.61 -7.84 -1.14
N ASN A 619 -13.52 -7.06 -1.73
CA ASN A 619 -13.88 -5.74 -1.19
C ASN A 619 -14.52 -5.81 0.20
N LYS A 620 -15.22 -6.91 0.51
CA LYS A 620 -15.84 -7.11 1.81
C LYS A 620 -14.81 -7.19 2.94
N ARG A 621 -13.69 -7.88 2.72
CA ARG A 621 -12.65 -8.11 3.74
C ARG A 621 -11.55 -7.05 3.68
N PHE A 622 -11.05 -6.73 2.50
CA PHE A 622 -9.89 -5.87 2.29
C PHE A 622 -10.20 -4.52 1.66
N GLY A 623 -11.44 -4.31 1.23
CA GLY A 623 -11.87 -3.06 0.63
C GLY A 623 -12.49 -2.08 1.62
N GLY A 624 -13.03 -1.00 1.08
CA GLY A 624 -13.75 0.05 1.81
C GLY A 624 -15.27 -0.13 1.85
N GLY A 625 -15.81 -1.20 1.27
CA GLY A 625 -17.26 -1.38 1.18
C GLY A 625 -17.95 -0.27 0.37
N ASN A 626 -19.13 0.13 0.79
CA ASN A 626 -19.93 1.18 0.16
C ASN A 626 -19.65 2.55 0.78
N LYS A 627 -19.06 3.47 -0.01
CA LYS A 627 -18.72 4.83 0.44
C LYS A 627 -19.91 5.61 1.00
N ALA A 628 -21.13 5.37 0.50
CA ALA A 628 -22.33 6.04 0.98
C ALA A 628 -22.70 5.68 2.45
N LEU A 629 -22.16 4.58 2.96
CA LEU A 629 -22.37 4.10 4.33
C LEU A 629 -21.21 4.42 5.27
N HIS A 630 -20.22 5.18 4.81
CA HIS A 630 -19.04 5.48 5.62
C HIS A 630 -19.36 6.42 6.79
N ASN A 631 -18.93 6.02 7.97
CA ASN A 631 -18.90 6.83 9.18
C ASN A 631 -17.47 7.05 9.66
N MET A 632 -17.14 8.29 9.98
CA MET A 632 -15.87 8.66 10.61
C MET A 632 -15.89 8.30 12.08
N VAL A 633 -14.81 7.71 12.58
CA VAL A 633 -14.66 7.36 13.99
C VAL A 633 -13.33 7.88 14.55
N GLY A 634 -13.32 8.16 15.85
CA GLY A 634 -12.11 8.55 16.56
C GLY A 634 -11.43 9.81 16.03
N GLY A 635 -12.20 10.77 15.49
CA GLY A 635 -11.66 11.98 14.87
C GLY A 635 -10.96 11.68 13.53
N CYS A 636 -9.76 11.15 13.56
CA CYS A 636 -8.97 10.82 12.37
C CYS A 636 -8.51 9.37 12.34
N VAL A 637 -9.06 8.50 13.19
CA VAL A 637 -8.63 7.11 13.33
C VAL A 637 -8.98 6.30 12.10
N GLY A 638 -10.18 6.48 11.54
CA GLY A 638 -10.56 5.75 10.35
C GLY A 638 -12.06 5.80 10.03
N VAL A 639 -12.51 4.87 9.20
CA VAL A 639 -13.87 4.79 8.68
C VAL A 639 -14.47 3.43 8.97
N LEU A 640 -15.71 3.42 9.48
CA LEU A 640 -16.58 2.23 9.53
C LEU A 640 -17.62 2.29 8.40
N GLU A 641 -18.01 1.14 7.89
CA GLU A 641 -19.18 1.03 7.03
C GLU A 641 -20.43 0.80 7.86
N GLY A 642 -21.38 1.73 7.82
CA GLY A 642 -22.54 1.71 8.67
C GLY A 642 -22.26 2.18 10.10
N VAL A 643 -23.01 1.65 11.08
CA VAL A 643 -22.95 2.03 12.49
C VAL A 643 -21.98 1.16 13.30
N GLY A 644 -21.58 0.03 12.75
CA GLY A 644 -20.68 -0.95 13.38
C GLY A 644 -19.85 -1.67 12.32
N GLY A 645 -19.12 -2.70 12.78
CA GLY A 645 -18.27 -3.49 11.89
C GLY A 645 -16.80 -3.15 12.04
N ASP A 646 -15.97 -3.75 11.19
CA ASP A 646 -14.53 -3.53 11.22
C ASP A 646 -14.13 -2.17 10.61
N LEU A 647 -12.98 -1.68 11.02
CA LEU A 647 -12.39 -0.48 10.44
C LEU A 647 -12.04 -0.75 8.97
N ARG A 648 -12.39 0.17 8.07
CA ARG A 648 -12.14 0.02 6.65
C ARG A 648 -10.80 0.64 6.24
N ASN A 649 -9.93 -0.17 5.63
CA ASN A 649 -8.57 0.22 5.24
C ASN A 649 -8.35 0.20 3.73
N GLY A 650 -9.25 -0.41 2.96
CA GLY A 650 -9.18 -0.51 1.50
C GLY A 650 -9.93 0.58 0.76
N LEU A 651 -10.09 0.39 -0.53
CA LEU A 651 -10.84 1.29 -1.39
C LEU A 651 -12.33 0.91 -1.42
N PRO A 652 -13.25 1.88 -1.40
CA PRO A 652 -14.67 1.61 -1.56
C PRO A 652 -14.96 1.11 -2.99
N ILE A 653 -16.05 0.35 -3.13
CA ILE A 653 -16.42 -0.23 -4.43
C ILE A 653 -16.57 0.84 -5.52
N GLN A 654 -17.05 2.04 -5.17
CA GLN A 654 -17.23 3.16 -6.09
C GLN A 654 -15.89 3.73 -6.62
N ALA A 655 -14.77 3.41 -5.99
CA ALA A 655 -13.42 3.75 -6.48
C ALA A 655 -12.83 2.69 -7.42
N LEU A 656 -13.54 1.60 -7.67
CA LEU A 656 -13.06 0.46 -8.45
C LEU A 656 -14.02 0.08 -9.58
N PHE A 657 -15.30 0.42 -9.45
CA PHE A 657 -16.36 0.08 -10.37
C PHE A 657 -17.24 1.32 -10.66
N ASP A 658 -17.41 1.66 -11.93
CA ASP A 658 -18.12 2.87 -12.38
C ASP A 658 -19.63 2.69 -12.57
N GLY A 659 -20.15 1.51 -12.26
CA GLY A 659 -21.54 1.12 -12.49
C GLY A 659 -21.75 0.24 -13.71
N GLY A 660 -20.75 0.12 -14.58
CA GLY A 660 -20.76 -0.74 -15.78
C GLY A 660 -19.49 -1.58 -15.92
N HIS A 661 -18.35 -1.00 -15.56
CA HIS A 661 -17.05 -1.61 -15.80
C HIS A 661 -16.12 -1.46 -14.60
N TRP A 662 -15.19 -2.38 -14.47
CA TRP A 662 -14.07 -2.25 -13.57
C TRP A 662 -13.05 -1.26 -14.13
N VAL A 663 -12.67 -0.25 -13.34
CA VAL A 663 -11.72 0.81 -13.75
C VAL A 663 -10.28 0.50 -13.36
N HIS A 664 -10.07 -0.54 -12.56
CA HIS A 664 -8.77 -1.09 -12.25
C HIS A 664 -8.72 -2.56 -12.66
N GLU A 665 -7.52 -3.05 -12.92
CA GLU A 665 -7.25 -4.45 -13.30
C GLU A 665 -6.35 -5.07 -12.23
N PRO A 666 -6.81 -6.11 -11.50
CA PRO A 666 -6.03 -6.72 -10.42
C PRO A 666 -4.90 -7.58 -10.99
N MET A 667 -3.74 -6.99 -11.11
CA MET A 667 -2.51 -7.67 -11.52
C MET A 667 -1.33 -7.21 -10.67
N ARG A 668 -0.36 -8.10 -10.52
CA ARG A 668 0.90 -7.79 -9.84
C ARG A 668 1.71 -6.78 -10.64
N LEU A 669 2.41 -5.90 -9.94
CA LEU A 669 3.17 -4.82 -10.54
C LEU A 669 4.35 -5.36 -11.38
N ASN A 670 4.49 -4.89 -12.61
CA ASN A 670 5.67 -5.17 -13.45
C ASN A 670 6.66 -4.01 -13.26
N VAL A 671 7.83 -4.30 -12.73
CA VAL A 671 8.87 -3.32 -12.39
C VAL A 671 10.02 -3.45 -13.39
N PHE A 672 10.32 -2.38 -14.10
CA PHE A 672 11.41 -2.32 -15.08
C PHE A 672 12.48 -1.37 -14.55
N VAL A 673 13.73 -1.84 -14.47
CA VAL A 673 14.86 -1.06 -13.96
C VAL A 673 16.01 -1.10 -14.95
N GLU A 674 16.42 0.06 -15.46
CA GLU A 674 17.64 0.18 -16.26
C GLU A 674 18.84 0.35 -15.33
N ALA A 675 19.51 -0.76 -15.06
CA ALA A 675 20.73 -0.81 -14.25
C ALA A 675 21.51 -2.11 -14.54
N PRO A 676 22.82 -2.14 -14.23
CA PRO A 676 23.58 -3.39 -14.21
C PRO A 676 22.99 -4.38 -13.20
N ARG A 677 22.94 -5.67 -13.57
CA ARG A 677 22.44 -6.75 -12.68
C ARG A 677 23.12 -6.72 -11.32
N ALA A 678 24.43 -6.50 -11.30
CA ALA A 678 25.20 -6.44 -10.04
C ALA A 678 24.65 -5.39 -9.06
N GLY A 679 24.20 -4.22 -9.56
CA GLY A 679 23.61 -3.17 -8.73
C GLY A 679 22.24 -3.59 -8.19
N ILE A 680 21.39 -4.21 -9.02
CA ILE A 680 20.07 -4.72 -8.59
C ILE A 680 20.26 -5.83 -7.56
N ASP A 681 21.14 -6.81 -7.84
CA ASP A 681 21.41 -7.94 -6.95
C ASP A 681 22.01 -7.48 -5.62
N GLU A 682 22.84 -6.43 -5.60
CA GLU A 682 23.34 -5.82 -4.37
C GLU A 682 22.20 -5.25 -3.50
N VAL A 683 21.24 -4.58 -4.11
CA VAL A 683 20.06 -4.07 -3.38
C VAL A 683 19.25 -5.22 -2.80
N LEU A 684 18.96 -6.26 -3.59
CA LEU A 684 18.21 -7.43 -3.13
C LEU A 684 18.94 -8.17 -1.98
N ALA A 685 20.26 -8.31 -2.06
CA ALA A 685 21.06 -8.96 -1.02
C ALA A 685 21.02 -8.20 0.31
N ARG A 686 20.95 -6.86 0.27
CA ARG A 686 20.99 -6.01 1.47
C ARG A 686 19.62 -5.74 2.08
N HIS A 687 18.53 -5.87 1.31
CA HIS A 687 17.19 -5.48 1.73
C HIS A 687 16.22 -6.66 1.63
N GLU A 688 16.10 -7.39 2.75
CA GLU A 688 15.27 -8.60 2.85
C GLU A 688 13.84 -8.38 2.38
N ILE A 689 13.20 -7.29 2.78
CA ILE A 689 11.80 -7.00 2.40
C ILE A 689 11.65 -6.83 0.88
N VAL A 690 12.61 -6.15 0.23
CA VAL A 690 12.61 -6.00 -1.23
C VAL A 690 12.83 -7.35 -1.90
N ARG A 691 13.75 -8.14 -1.37
CA ARG A 691 14.02 -9.51 -1.84
C ARG A 691 12.79 -10.38 -1.70
N ASP A 692 12.11 -10.38 -0.53
CA ASP A 692 10.90 -11.16 -0.30
C ASP A 692 9.83 -10.89 -1.35
N VAL A 693 9.52 -9.62 -1.63
CA VAL A 693 8.46 -9.29 -2.60
C VAL A 693 8.83 -9.64 -4.04
N VAL A 694 10.12 -9.69 -4.38
CA VAL A 694 10.61 -10.09 -5.70
C VAL A 694 10.64 -11.63 -5.82
N GLU A 695 11.32 -12.32 -4.92
CA GLU A 695 11.54 -13.77 -5.01
C GLU A 695 10.28 -14.60 -4.76
N HIS A 696 9.31 -14.07 -3.97
CA HIS A 696 8.01 -14.70 -3.80
C HIS A 696 6.94 -14.18 -4.78
N GLU A 697 7.36 -13.46 -5.83
CA GLU A 697 6.50 -12.99 -6.92
C GLU A 697 5.30 -12.14 -6.47
N TRP A 698 5.48 -11.28 -5.47
CA TRP A 698 4.50 -10.25 -5.16
C TRP A 698 4.55 -9.07 -6.14
N LEU A 699 5.65 -8.95 -6.86
CA LEU A 699 5.85 -8.13 -8.06
C LEU A 699 6.79 -8.87 -9.02
N PHE A 700 6.84 -8.43 -10.27
CA PHE A 700 7.75 -8.97 -11.29
C PHE A 700 8.84 -7.95 -11.57
N LEU A 701 10.11 -8.33 -11.36
CA LEU A 701 11.25 -7.44 -11.56
C LEU A 701 11.97 -7.76 -12.87
N PHE A 702 12.07 -6.75 -13.74
CA PHE A 702 12.77 -6.81 -15.01
C PHE A 702 13.98 -5.89 -15.00
N GLN A 703 15.10 -6.39 -15.46
CA GLN A 703 16.25 -5.58 -15.84
C GLN A 703 16.09 -5.12 -17.29
N MET A 704 16.30 -3.84 -17.55
CA MET A 704 16.49 -3.27 -18.87
C MET A 704 18.00 -3.18 -19.13
N ASP A 705 18.54 -4.04 -19.97
CA ASP A 705 19.98 -4.07 -20.28
C ASP A 705 20.29 -3.14 -21.43
N SER A 706 20.74 -1.93 -21.12
CA SER A 706 21.07 -0.92 -22.14
C SER A 706 22.46 -1.10 -22.76
N GLU A 707 23.26 -2.06 -22.30
CA GLU A 707 24.59 -2.36 -22.86
C GLU A 707 24.57 -3.55 -23.82
N ALA A 708 23.99 -4.67 -23.38
CA ALA A 708 23.87 -5.87 -24.18
C ALA A 708 22.58 -5.89 -25.04
N GLY A 709 21.62 -5.04 -24.73
CA GLY A 709 20.27 -5.07 -25.27
C GLY A 709 19.38 -6.12 -24.62
N GLY A 710 18.07 -5.87 -24.60
CA GLY A 710 17.08 -6.82 -24.15
C GLY A 710 16.53 -6.60 -22.74
N LEU A 711 15.48 -7.35 -22.43
CA LEU A 711 14.80 -7.36 -21.15
C LEU A 711 14.97 -8.73 -20.48
N PHE A 712 15.24 -8.72 -19.19
CA PHE A 712 15.48 -9.93 -18.42
C PHE A 712 14.60 -9.93 -17.16
N LEU A 713 13.82 -10.99 -16.96
CA LEU A 713 13.00 -11.22 -15.78
C LEU A 713 13.83 -11.89 -14.69
N ARG A 714 13.71 -11.40 -13.45
CA ARG A 714 14.24 -12.07 -12.27
C ARG A 714 13.34 -13.24 -11.89
N ALA A 715 13.82 -14.46 -12.04
CA ALA A 715 13.13 -15.67 -11.62
C ALA A 715 13.19 -15.88 -10.11
N ARG A 716 12.30 -16.71 -9.55
CA ARG A 716 12.24 -17.07 -8.11
C ARG A 716 13.56 -17.61 -7.55
N ASP A 717 14.28 -18.37 -8.36
CA ASP A 717 15.58 -18.97 -7.99
C ASP A 717 16.76 -17.98 -8.11
N GLY A 718 16.47 -16.73 -8.38
CA GLY A 718 17.47 -15.68 -8.49
C GLY A 718 18.18 -15.61 -9.84
N ARG A 719 17.81 -16.41 -10.85
CA ARG A 719 18.33 -16.29 -12.21
C ARG A 719 17.67 -15.13 -12.96
N TRP A 720 18.37 -14.64 -13.96
CA TRP A 720 17.84 -13.69 -14.94
C TRP A 720 17.52 -14.41 -16.24
N GLU A 721 16.25 -14.39 -16.63
CA GLU A 721 15.73 -15.04 -17.83
C GLU A 721 15.43 -13.98 -18.89
N GLN A 722 15.97 -14.16 -20.09
CA GLN A 722 15.69 -13.24 -21.19
C GLN A 722 14.23 -13.38 -21.63
N VAL A 723 13.53 -12.25 -21.77
CA VAL A 723 12.11 -12.21 -22.16
C VAL A 723 11.87 -11.43 -23.46
N SER A 724 12.91 -10.82 -24.03
CA SER A 724 12.88 -10.13 -25.33
C SER A 724 14.22 -10.30 -26.04
#